data_5dce5bfcf46929cadb50dcb1a3e9b3b0
#
_entry.id   5dce5bfcf46929cadb50dcb1a3e9b3b0
#
_cell.length_a   1.000
_cell.length_b   1.000
_cell.length_c   1.000
_cell.angle_alpha   90.00
_cell.angle_beta   90.00
_cell.angle_gamma   90.00
#
_symmetry.space_group_name_H-M   'P 1'
#
loop_
_entity.id
_entity.type
_entity.pdbx_description
1 polymer ?
#
loop_
_entity_poly.entity_id
_entity_poly.type
_entity_poly.pdbx_seq_one_letter_code
_entity_poly.pdbx_strand_id
1 'polypeptide(L)'
;MTSDTHEPLVWELLEQITKKVPIDKGLLESIGRCITTPMAKWLVSEYVDSAKEYEHRWLEKASNFLVEVDKTLSEQKQSIVEELSRKGMHCDANDLELIGDYHGHKRSTLRCRIDEMELYAKPKRHYETGHVYDSLLDLIDSNLPRCRQRLVMKGTDFILERAVYGDSEPVDYNSFGEFATICFFLGLIDLHGSNVIFQSGMPILLDPECILNPPGFGRLEMDAESLGVLSLYRTGLFGHTRHMRDAGVVTQKELMENWLEFSKGVISVTEKILNNIDEINLFFSGKHVIKTRRLPRETAFYFKAIQDSWHPLVLTNEINLDDVFSRYYSLPSGHPFLKIKDYEQDALQKGEIPLLMIDAVSGRMESSDLQHGTITEITCKDLISANVEILRKNGAEYLLNSLRISLGVTDVSISKQADSCMDIIVRRLHSSTLEFSHKKVFIDMHLEPDGPAGVKAIGPGIMNGAGGIILSLSDLEHHDLINDLAKYALTTGLNVREDGGYGLFFGPLSGFLSLSLIAQKYPFLKTILNNHLPNTLEAHAKVSRSNRFSDLSHGFIGSILILNYLKRQKWLSGQDLVCKALASERQKLRSSIERMLQLRFKGVLHGCESLCFIWDEIETNCRDLSDKIIEKVRKGIIGASKECSTNWCNGIIGIPLKKWAEFPQLNGVCCEAMLLDQKVRNELEFSPSNFENWFPCHGEIIALDSNSGLQPCQIHSIVPTKSIEINTPITLSYGTGLTGVISTLLGNESWLIRALESVSKN
;
A
#
# COMPACT_ATOMS: atom_id res chain seq x y z
N MET A 1 -3.33 -2.01 -22.60
CA MET A 1 -3.82 -1.29 -23.77
C MET A 1 -3.67 0.21 -23.55
N THR A 2 -2.93 0.79 -24.40
CA THR A 2 -2.21 2.05 -24.41
C THR A 2 -3.04 3.27 -24.02
N SER A 3 -2.46 4.09 -23.14
CA SER A 3 -2.95 5.36 -22.59
C SER A 3 -3.18 6.49 -23.62
N ASP A 4 -2.92 6.29 -24.90
CA ASP A 4 -2.72 7.39 -25.85
C ASP A 4 -3.88 7.69 -26.82
N THR A 5 -4.94 6.89 -26.81
CA THR A 5 -6.02 7.08 -27.82
C THR A 5 -6.94 8.27 -27.55
N HIS A 6 -6.98 8.79 -26.31
CA HIS A 6 -7.82 9.92 -25.93
C HIS A 6 -7.06 11.25 -25.84
N GLU A 7 -5.72 11.25 -25.85
CA GLU A 7 -4.88 12.43 -25.69
C GLU A 7 -5.16 13.53 -26.75
N PRO A 8 -5.30 13.23 -28.04
CA PRO A 8 -5.66 14.24 -29.02
C PRO A 8 -6.99 14.94 -28.69
N LEU A 9 -7.96 14.19 -28.16
CA LEU A 9 -9.27 14.73 -27.80
C LEU A 9 -9.22 15.61 -26.56
N VAL A 10 -8.33 15.32 -25.62
CA VAL A 10 -8.07 16.22 -24.47
C VAL A 10 -7.61 17.58 -24.97
N TRP A 11 -6.67 17.62 -25.89
CA TRP A 11 -6.18 18.88 -26.45
C TRP A 11 -7.23 19.62 -27.29
N GLU A 12 -8.07 18.90 -28.04
CA GLU A 12 -9.19 19.50 -28.78
C GLU A 12 -10.20 20.17 -27.83
N LEU A 13 -10.56 19.49 -26.71
CA LEU A 13 -11.46 20.06 -25.71
C LEU A 13 -10.85 21.30 -25.03
N LEU A 14 -9.55 21.26 -24.71
CA LEU A 14 -8.84 22.41 -24.14
C LEU A 14 -8.81 23.58 -25.13
N GLU A 15 -8.58 23.34 -26.41
CA GLU A 15 -8.64 24.36 -27.47
C GLU A 15 -10.04 24.95 -27.61
N GLN A 16 -11.10 24.17 -27.48
CA GLN A 16 -12.47 24.66 -27.47
C GLN A 16 -12.75 25.59 -26.29
N ILE A 17 -12.18 25.27 -25.09
CA ILE A 17 -12.29 26.13 -23.90
C ILE A 17 -11.53 27.43 -24.12
N THR A 18 -10.29 27.38 -24.59
CA THR A 18 -9.45 28.58 -24.80
C THR A 18 -9.97 29.53 -25.89
N LYS A 19 -10.68 29.02 -26.90
CA LYS A 19 -11.39 29.85 -27.88
C LYS A 19 -12.53 30.66 -27.25
N LYS A 20 -13.07 30.23 -26.11
CA LYS A 20 -14.14 30.95 -25.41
C LYS A 20 -13.58 31.94 -24.37
N VAL A 21 -12.49 31.55 -23.70
CA VAL A 21 -11.93 32.32 -22.59
C VAL A 21 -10.40 32.24 -22.60
N PRO A 22 -9.67 33.38 -22.50
CA PRO A 22 -8.22 33.36 -22.30
C PRO A 22 -7.93 32.82 -20.89
N ILE A 23 -7.11 31.79 -20.80
CA ILE A 23 -6.73 31.13 -19.55
C ILE A 23 -5.22 30.92 -19.52
N ASP A 24 -4.61 31.05 -18.34
CA ASP A 24 -3.19 30.81 -18.13
C ASP A 24 -2.75 29.44 -18.66
N LYS A 25 -1.62 29.38 -19.38
CA LYS A 25 -1.14 28.15 -20.01
C LYS A 25 -0.79 27.07 -18.99
N GLY A 26 -0.11 27.42 -17.89
CA GLY A 26 0.24 26.48 -16.85
C GLY A 26 -0.99 25.89 -16.17
N LEU A 27 -2.05 26.69 -16.03
CA LEU A 27 -3.34 26.25 -15.51
C LEU A 27 -4.03 25.24 -16.44
N LEU A 28 -3.95 25.46 -17.76
CA LEU A 28 -4.49 24.52 -18.74
C LEU A 28 -3.73 23.18 -18.71
N GLU A 29 -2.41 23.22 -18.63
CA GLU A 29 -1.56 22.02 -18.59
C GLU A 29 -1.74 21.22 -17.29
N SER A 30 -2.08 21.86 -16.18
CA SER A 30 -2.32 21.20 -14.89
C SER A 30 -3.78 20.78 -14.72
N ILE A 31 -4.59 21.65 -14.18
CA ILE A 31 -5.97 21.34 -13.82
C ILE A 31 -6.90 21.21 -15.04
N GLY A 32 -6.65 22.01 -16.09
CA GLY A 32 -7.43 21.93 -17.33
C GLY A 32 -7.36 20.54 -17.94
N ARG A 33 -6.17 19.97 -18.05
CA ARG A 33 -5.95 18.61 -18.54
C ARG A 33 -6.60 17.56 -17.61
N CYS A 34 -6.49 17.75 -16.29
CA CYS A 34 -7.07 16.84 -15.32
C CYS A 34 -8.59 16.72 -15.49
N ILE A 35 -9.31 17.86 -15.60
CA ILE A 35 -10.77 17.86 -15.72
C ILE A 35 -11.27 17.45 -17.11
N THR A 36 -10.48 17.65 -18.19
CA THR A 36 -10.89 17.26 -19.56
C THR A 36 -10.70 15.76 -19.84
N THR A 37 -9.77 15.10 -19.16
CA THR A 37 -9.48 13.67 -19.37
C THR A 37 -10.70 12.76 -19.23
N PRO A 38 -11.60 12.91 -18.24
CA PRO A 38 -12.79 12.07 -18.12
C PRO A 38 -13.74 12.21 -19.30
N MET A 39 -13.94 13.44 -19.78
CA MET A 39 -14.79 13.71 -20.94
C MET A 39 -14.21 13.10 -22.22
N ALA A 40 -12.91 13.26 -22.44
CA ALA A 40 -12.22 12.68 -23.59
C ALA A 40 -12.29 11.13 -23.58
N LYS A 41 -12.05 10.50 -22.43
CA LYS A 41 -12.19 9.05 -22.26
C LYS A 41 -13.62 8.58 -22.53
N TRP A 42 -14.60 9.31 -22.04
CA TRP A 42 -16.01 8.97 -22.23
C TRP A 42 -16.43 9.09 -23.69
N LEU A 43 -16.04 10.15 -24.39
CA LEU A 43 -16.31 10.33 -25.83
C LEU A 43 -15.68 9.25 -26.69
N VAL A 44 -14.53 8.70 -26.32
CA VAL A 44 -13.88 7.58 -27.02
C VAL A 44 -14.60 6.25 -26.75
N SER A 45 -15.14 6.05 -25.51
CA SER A 45 -15.75 4.79 -25.11
C SER A 45 -17.20 4.63 -25.54
N GLU A 46 -17.93 5.76 -25.66
CA GLU A 46 -19.35 5.78 -25.96
C GLU A 46 -19.58 6.22 -27.43
N TYR A 47 -19.95 5.28 -28.28
CA TYR A 47 -20.38 5.53 -29.68
C TYR A 47 -21.79 6.15 -29.68
N VAL A 48 -21.95 7.44 -29.33
CA VAL A 48 -23.32 7.93 -29.11
C VAL A 48 -23.57 9.31 -29.71
N ASP A 49 -24.63 9.45 -30.47
CA ASP A 49 -25.17 10.74 -30.90
C ASP A 49 -25.62 11.65 -29.72
N SER A 50 -25.95 11.07 -28.58
CA SER A 50 -26.25 11.80 -27.33
C SER A 50 -25.03 12.48 -26.70
N ALA A 51 -23.81 12.07 -27.01
CA ALA A 51 -22.58 12.63 -26.45
C ALA A 51 -22.44 14.15 -26.73
N LYS A 52 -22.93 14.65 -27.85
CA LYS A 52 -22.86 16.09 -28.22
C LYS A 52 -23.64 17.00 -27.28
N GLU A 53 -24.77 16.57 -26.75
CA GLU A 53 -25.53 17.36 -25.77
C GLU A 53 -24.80 17.46 -24.43
N TYR A 54 -24.21 16.34 -23.99
CA TYR A 54 -23.38 16.31 -22.78
C TYR A 54 -22.10 17.15 -22.93
N GLU A 55 -21.43 17.06 -24.08
CA GLU A 55 -20.23 17.83 -24.42
C GLU A 55 -20.47 19.32 -24.26
N HIS A 56 -21.58 19.85 -24.79
CA HIS A 56 -21.88 21.29 -24.71
C HIS A 56 -22.06 21.76 -23.26
N ARG A 57 -22.83 21.03 -22.46
CA ARG A 57 -23.07 21.36 -21.02
C ARG A 57 -21.79 21.21 -20.20
N TRP A 58 -21.00 20.20 -20.51
CA TRP A 58 -19.73 19.96 -19.86
C TRP A 58 -18.73 21.10 -20.16
N LEU A 59 -18.59 21.49 -21.43
CA LEU A 59 -17.73 22.60 -21.87
C LEU A 59 -18.11 23.93 -21.21
N GLU A 60 -19.39 24.19 -21.04
CA GLU A 60 -19.86 25.40 -20.33
C GLU A 60 -19.41 25.39 -18.86
N LYS A 61 -19.62 24.28 -18.14
CA LYS A 61 -19.19 24.13 -16.75
C LYS A 61 -17.67 24.23 -16.61
N ALA A 62 -16.93 23.51 -17.45
CA ALA A 62 -15.47 23.51 -17.44
C ALA A 62 -14.91 24.90 -17.71
N SER A 63 -15.46 25.63 -18.69
CA SER A 63 -15.05 26.99 -19.00
C SER A 63 -15.30 27.94 -17.82
N ASN A 64 -16.48 27.92 -17.22
CA ASN A 64 -16.82 28.76 -16.07
C ASN A 64 -15.92 28.47 -14.87
N PHE A 65 -15.67 27.20 -14.59
CA PHE A 65 -14.78 26.77 -13.51
C PHE A 65 -13.34 27.27 -13.74
N LEU A 66 -12.76 27.09 -14.93
CA LEU A 66 -11.41 27.52 -15.24
C LEU A 66 -11.26 29.04 -15.19
N VAL A 67 -12.30 29.81 -15.55
CA VAL A 67 -12.33 31.27 -15.38
C VAL A 67 -12.21 31.68 -13.91
N GLU A 68 -12.93 31.00 -13.02
CA GLU A 68 -12.89 31.29 -11.58
C GLU A 68 -11.51 30.98 -10.98
N VAL A 69 -10.94 29.82 -11.38
CA VAL A 69 -9.59 29.41 -10.97
C VAL A 69 -8.52 30.39 -11.50
N ASP A 70 -8.62 30.79 -12.76
CA ASP A 70 -7.69 31.78 -13.39
C ASP A 70 -7.75 33.13 -12.69
N LYS A 71 -8.94 33.57 -12.29
CA LYS A 71 -9.10 34.79 -11.49
C LYS A 71 -8.33 34.70 -10.18
N THR A 72 -8.48 33.58 -9.44
CA THR A 72 -7.77 33.34 -8.16
C THR A 72 -6.25 33.33 -8.36
N LEU A 73 -5.77 32.72 -9.44
CA LEU A 73 -4.35 32.71 -9.81
C LEU A 73 -3.85 34.11 -10.14
N SER A 74 -4.65 34.91 -10.88
CA SER A 74 -4.34 36.29 -11.23
C SER A 74 -4.20 37.18 -9.98
N GLU A 75 -5.05 36.99 -8.97
CA GLU A 75 -4.94 37.70 -7.68
C GLU A 75 -3.64 37.34 -6.94
N GLN A 76 -3.21 36.05 -6.98
CA GLN A 76 -1.91 35.65 -6.45
C GLN A 76 -0.75 36.33 -7.18
N LYS A 77 -0.76 36.33 -8.52
CA LYS A 77 0.25 36.96 -9.35
C LYS A 77 0.37 38.46 -9.04
N GLN A 78 -0.76 39.15 -8.97
CA GLN A 78 -0.79 40.57 -8.66
C GLN A 78 -0.20 40.88 -7.28
N SER A 79 -0.52 40.09 -6.26
CA SER A 79 0.04 40.24 -4.90
C SER A 79 1.56 40.10 -4.88
N ILE A 80 2.11 39.18 -5.67
CA ILE A 80 3.57 38.97 -5.80
C ILE A 80 4.21 40.18 -6.48
N VAL A 81 3.67 40.62 -7.59
CA VAL A 81 4.17 41.81 -8.34
C VAL A 81 4.21 43.06 -7.47
N GLU A 82 3.16 43.32 -6.69
CA GLU A 82 3.12 44.47 -5.78
C GLU A 82 4.20 44.41 -4.70
N GLU A 83 4.46 43.20 -4.17
CA GLU A 83 5.51 43.04 -3.17
C GLU A 83 6.91 43.13 -3.76
N LEU A 84 7.15 42.59 -4.96
CA LEU A 84 8.40 42.71 -5.69
C LEU A 84 8.69 44.18 -6.01
N SER A 85 7.68 44.91 -6.49
CA SER A 85 7.81 46.37 -6.81
C SER A 85 8.17 47.18 -5.56
N ARG A 86 7.59 46.88 -4.39
CA ARG A 86 7.95 47.52 -3.13
C ARG A 86 9.40 47.26 -2.69
N LYS A 87 10.02 46.19 -3.20
CA LYS A 87 11.44 45.85 -2.98
C LYS A 87 12.36 46.32 -4.11
N GLY A 88 11.86 47.05 -5.07
CA GLY A 88 12.64 47.60 -6.21
C GLY A 88 12.91 46.56 -7.31
N MET A 89 12.22 45.43 -7.30
CA MET A 89 12.27 44.41 -8.33
C MET A 89 11.07 44.56 -9.27
N HIS A 90 11.31 44.52 -10.60
CA HIS A 90 10.28 44.72 -11.62
C HIS A 90 9.94 43.38 -12.27
N CYS A 91 8.66 43.01 -12.23
CA CYS A 91 8.11 41.83 -12.87
C CYS A 91 6.65 42.13 -13.22
N ASP A 92 6.20 41.74 -14.39
CA ASP A 92 4.80 41.84 -14.77
C ASP A 92 4.04 40.57 -14.38
N ALA A 93 2.74 40.69 -14.09
CA ALA A 93 1.90 39.54 -13.72
C ALA A 93 1.86 38.48 -14.83
N ASN A 94 2.00 38.89 -16.10
CA ASN A 94 2.06 37.98 -17.25
C ASN A 94 3.38 37.21 -17.35
N ASP A 95 4.44 37.68 -16.69
CA ASP A 95 5.73 36.99 -16.63
C ASP A 95 5.77 35.92 -15.53
N LEU A 96 4.73 35.85 -14.71
CA LEU A 96 4.53 34.80 -13.70
C LEU A 96 3.77 33.63 -14.29
N GLU A 97 4.41 32.48 -14.38
CA GLU A 97 3.85 31.26 -14.93
C GLU A 97 3.62 30.24 -13.83
N LEU A 98 2.43 29.62 -13.79
CA LEU A 98 2.15 28.50 -12.89
C LEU A 98 2.99 27.29 -13.28
N ILE A 99 3.69 26.74 -12.30
CA ILE A 99 4.42 25.47 -12.43
C ILE A 99 4.04 24.54 -11.29
N GLY A 100 3.78 23.30 -11.63
CA GLY A 100 3.35 22.30 -10.66
C GLY A 100 1.84 22.34 -10.38
N ASP A 101 1.46 21.84 -9.21
CA ASP A 101 0.07 21.66 -8.81
C ASP A 101 -0.61 22.98 -8.44
N TYR A 102 -1.89 23.11 -8.81
CA TYR A 102 -2.72 24.21 -8.36
C TYR A 102 -3.31 23.92 -6.97
N HIS A 103 -3.06 24.78 -6.00
CA HIS A 103 -3.53 24.65 -4.63
C HIS A 103 -4.51 25.76 -4.18
N GLY A 104 -4.92 26.66 -5.07
CA GLY A 104 -5.77 27.81 -4.73
C GLY A 104 -5.13 28.81 -3.77
N HIS A 105 -5.81 29.92 -3.51
CA HIS A 105 -5.53 30.91 -2.45
C HIS A 105 -4.05 31.24 -2.17
N LYS A 106 -3.26 31.66 -3.21
CA LYS A 106 -1.84 32.05 -3.08
C LYS A 106 -0.89 30.92 -2.62
N ARG A 107 -1.22 29.68 -2.91
CA ARG A 107 -0.48 28.51 -2.43
C ARG A 107 0.30 27.79 -3.51
N SER A 108 0.20 28.25 -4.77
CA SER A 108 0.87 27.65 -5.92
C SER A 108 2.27 28.22 -6.14
N THR A 109 3.16 27.42 -6.73
CA THR A 109 4.50 27.85 -7.13
C THR A 109 4.45 28.49 -8.50
N LEU A 110 5.04 29.69 -8.63
CA LEU A 110 5.10 30.44 -9.88
C LEU A 110 6.55 30.64 -10.30
N ARG A 111 6.81 30.50 -11.59
CA ARG A 111 8.09 30.85 -12.22
C ARG A 111 8.05 32.28 -12.72
N CYS A 112 9.13 33.03 -12.55
CA CYS A 112 9.28 34.38 -13.13
C CYS A 112 10.71 34.61 -13.59
N ARG A 113 10.88 35.65 -14.43
CA ARG A 113 12.18 36.11 -14.83
C ARG A 113 12.34 37.56 -14.41
N ILE A 114 13.40 37.88 -13.66
CA ILE A 114 13.75 39.22 -13.19
C ILE A 114 15.22 39.45 -13.50
N ASP A 115 15.55 40.51 -14.22
CA ASP A 115 16.93 40.86 -14.60
C ASP A 115 17.72 39.68 -15.18
N GLU A 116 17.13 38.96 -16.13
CA GLU A 116 17.67 37.73 -16.76
C GLU A 116 17.81 36.51 -15.84
N MET A 117 17.54 36.64 -14.56
CA MET A 117 17.52 35.52 -13.63
C MET A 117 16.15 34.84 -13.65
N GLU A 118 16.17 33.53 -13.81
CA GLU A 118 14.98 32.72 -13.60
C GLU A 118 14.82 32.39 -12.12
N LEU A 119 13.63 32.68 -11.60
CA LEU A 119 13.31 32.64 -10.18
C LEU A 119 12.00 31.86 -9.96
N TYR A 120 11.84 31.25 -8.79
CA TYR A 120 10.62 30.62 -8.36
C TYR A 120 10.05 31.37 -7.15
N ALA A 121 8.84 31.88 -7.31
CA ALA A 121 8.04 32.39 -6.20
C ALA A 121 7.28 31.21 -5.57
N LYS A 122 7.75 30.77 -4.41
CA LYS A 122 7.19 29.63 -3.67
C LYS A 122 6.45 30.10 -2.41
N PRO A 123 5.41 29.39 -1.96
CA PRO A 123 4.77 29.70 -0.70
C PRO A 123 5.75 29.75 0.48
N LYS A 124 5.53 30.64 1.42
CA LYS A 124 6.44 30.91 2.55
C LYS A 124 6.77 29.67 3.41
N ARG A 125 5.88 28.68 3.46
CA ARG A 125 6.11 27.42 4.16
C ARG A 125 7.40 26.70 3.72
N HIS A 126 7.81 26.85 2.46
CA HIS A 126 9.06 26.26 1.96
C HIS A 126 10.30 26.81 2.66
N TYR A 127 10.26 28.06 3.12
CA TYR A 127 11.36 28.63 3.92
C TYR A 127 11.46 27.97 5.29
N GLU A 128 10.33 27.77 5.96
CA GLU A 128 10.31 27.20 7.33
C GLU A 128 10.77 25.73 7.31
N THR A 129 10.30 24.96 6.35
CA THR A 129 10.70 23.55 6.17
C THR A 129 12.13 23.41 5.65
N GLY A 130 12.57 24.28 4.74
CA GLY A 130 13.96 24.35 4.29
C GLY A 130 14.94 24.70 5.40
N HIS A 131 14.53 25.56 6.36
CA HIS A 131 15.34 25.89 7.52
C HIS A 131 15.55 24.67 8.46
N VAL A 132 14.53 23.81 8.64
CA VAL A 132 14.67 22.58 9.43
C VAL A 132 15.69 21.65 8.78
N TYR A 133 15.62 21.47 7.47
CA TYR A 133 16.58 20.68 6.71
C TYR A 133 18.00 21.24 6.84
N ASP A 134 18.20 22.54 6.59
CA ASP A 134 19.50 23.21 6.67
C ASP A 134 20.10 23.13 8.08
N SER A 135 19.26 23.27 9.11
CA SER A 135 19.71 23.20 10.50
C SER A 135 20.25 21.82 10.87
N LEU A 136 19.61 20.73 10.38
CA LEU A 136 20.16 19.39 10.58
C LEU A 136 21.49 19.22 9.87
N LEU A 137 21.61 19.69 8.61
CA LEU A 137 22.88 19.65 7.88
C LEU A 137 24.01 20.36 8.64
N ASP A 138 23.71 21.52 9.27
CA ASP A 138 24.69 22.25 10.08
C ASP A 138 25.05 21.49 11.36
N LEU A 139 24.07 20.87 12.05
CA LEU A 139 24.30 20.09 13.27
C LEU A 139 25.17 18.84 13.04
N ILE A 140 25.06 18.19 11.87
CA ILE A 140 25.85 16.99 11.55
C ILE A 140 27.07 17.27 10.68
N ASP A 141 27.40 18.54 10.44
CA ASP A 141 28.51 18.96 9.57
C ASP A 141 28.49 18.24 8.20
N SER A 142 27.35 18.29 7.52
CA SER A 142 27.18 17.73 6.18
C SER A 142 27.59 18.73 5.10
N ASN A 143 28.16 18.26 4.00
CA ASN A 143 28.53 19.07 2.84
C ASN A 143 27.40 19.23 1.79
N LEU A 144 26.24 18.61 2.02
CA LEU A 144 25.12 18.72 1.09
C LEU A 144 24.64 20.18 0.90
N PRO A 145 24.13 20.53 -0.28
CA PRO A 145 23.61 21.86 -0.57
C PRO A 145 22.46 22.27 0.33
N ARG A 146 22.49 23.53 0.84
CA ARG A 146 21.44 24.10 1.71
C ARG A 146 20.36 24.79 0.89
N CYS A 147 19.12 24.68 1.36
CA CYS A 147 17.97 25.39 0.77
C CYS A 147 18.19 26.92 0.81
N ARG A 148 18.74 27.45 1.90
CA ARG A 148 19.02 28.89 2.08
C ARG A 148 19.98 29.49 1.04
N GLN A 149 20.82 28.67 0.40
CA GLN A 149 21.76 29.17 -0.64
C GLN A 149 21.05 29.63 -1.90
N ARG A 150 19.82 29.21 -2.11
CA ARG A 150 19.00 29.63 -3.26
C ARG A 150 18.09 30.82 -2.95
N LEU A 151 17.91 31.15 -1.68
CA LEU A 151 16.99 32.22 -1.26
C LEU A 151 17.50 33.58 -1.77
N VAL A 152 16.66 34.24 -2.57
CA VAL A 152 16.90 35.59 -3.06
C VAL A 152 16.17 36.63 -2.20
N MET A 153 14.90 36.33 -1.85
CA MET A 153 14.06 37.22 -1.09
C MET A 153 13.06 36.44 -0.22
N LYS A 154 12.76 37.02 0.94
CA LYS A 154 11.65 36.57 1.79
C LYS A 154 10.55 37.63 1.76
N GLY A 155 9.41 37.26 1.20
CA GLY A 155 8.20 38.05 1.18
C GLY A 155 7.28 37.79 2.36
N THR A 156 6.10 38.40 2.33
CA THR A 156 5.05 38.22 3.36
C THR A 156 4.48 36.80 3.31
N ASP A 157 4.02 36.38 2.13
CA ASP A 157 3.34 35.10 1.91
C ASP A 157 4.13 34.14 1.02
N PHE A 158 5.24 34.56 0.46
CA PHE A 158 6.07 33.78 -0.45
C PHE A 158 7.55 33.99 -0.19
N ILE A 159 8.37 33.11 -0.77
CA ILE A 159 9.82 33.29 -0.92
C ILE A 159 10.18 33.30 -2.39
N LEU A 160 11.26 33.97 -2.73
CA LEU A 160 11.83 33.97 -4.07
C LEU A 160 13.16 33.22 -4.05
N GLU A 161 13.23 32.15 -4.81
CA GLU A 161 14.42 31.30 -4.94
C GLU A 161 14.97 31.34 -6.36
N ARG A 162 16.30 31.20 -6.49
CA ARG A 162 16.94 30.99 -7.80
C ARG A 162 16.53 29.66 -8.38
N ALA A 163 16.24 29.65 -9.68
CA ALA A 163 16.10 28.41 -10.42
C ALA A 163 17.42 27.63 -10.37
N VAL A 164 17.31 26.33 -10.22
CA VAL A 164 18.44 25.38 -10.27
C VAL A 164 18.11 24.33 -11.31
N TYR A 165 19.09 24.01 -12.12
CA TYR A 165 18.96 23.02 -13.18
C TYR A 165 19.89 21.86 -12.90
N GLY A 166 19.43 20.66 -13.18
CA GLY A 166 20.29 19.50 -13.22
C GLY A 166 21.32 19.60 -14.36
N ASP A 167 22.42 18.94 -14.18
CA ASP A 167 23.45 18.80 -15.21
C ASP A 167 23.66 17.31 -15.57
N SER A 168 24.58 17.08 -16.49
CA SER A 168 24.92 15.72 -16.95
C SER A 168 26.09 15.09 -16.20
N GLU A 169 26.57 15.71 -15.13
CA GLU A 169 27.63 15.15 -14.33
C GLU A 169 27.18 13.84 -13.64
N PRO A 170 28.08 12.86 -13.51
CA PRO A 170 27.77 11.61 -12.84
C PRO A 170 27.30 11.84 -11.40
N VAL A 171 26.27 11.11 -10.98
CA VAL A 171 25.77 11.16 -9.61
C VAL A 171 26.84 10.72 -8.62
N ASP A 172 27.10 11.53 -7.60
CA ASP A 172 27.88 11.12 -6.42
C ASP A 172 27.00 10.26 -5.51
N TYR A 173 27.09 8.95 -5.64
CA TYR A 173 26.26 8.01 -4.87
C TYR A 173 26.56 8.03 -3.37
N ASN A 174 27.76 8.44 -2.95
CA ASN A 174 28.03 8.64 -1.52
C ASN A 174 27.18 9.80 -0.97
N SER A 175 27.24 10.97 -1.63
CA SER A 175 26.40 12.11 -1.27
C SER A 175 24.90 11.81 -1.40
N PHE A 176 24.52 10.98 -2.37
CA PHE A 176 23.13 10.55 -2.51
C PHE A 176 22.69 9.62 -1.34
N GLY A 177 23.57 8.73 -0.86
CA GLY A 177 23.30 7.92 0.34
C GLY A 177 23.18 8.76 1.62
N GLU A 178 24.04 9.79 1.76
CA GLU A 178 23.91 10.79 2.83
C GLU A 178 22.56 11.51 2.77
N PHE A 179 22.19 12.02 1.59
CA PHE A 179 20.94 12.73 1.37
C PHE A 179 19.71 11.86 1.67
N ALA A 180 19.68 10.64 1.16
CA ALA A 180 18.57 9.71 1.39
C ALA A 180 18.38 9.40 2.89
N THR A 181 19.46 9.24 3.63
CA THR A 181 19.44 9.00 5.08
C THR A 181 18.92 10.21 5.85
N ILE A 182 19.32 11.41 5.47
CA ILE A 182 18.81 12.66 6.07
C ILE A 182 17.32 12.82 5.79
N CYS A 183 16.89 12.55 4.58
CA CYS A 183 15.47 12.58 4.20
C CYS A 183 14.64 11.58 4.99
N PHE A 184 15.14 10.35 5.16
CA PHE A 184 14.53 9.36 6.04
C PHE A 184 14.43 9.86 7.47
N PHE A 185 15.54 10.33 8.04
CA PHE A 185 15.62 10.77 9.43
C PHE A 185 14.66 11.92 9.74
N LEU A 186 14.54 12.87 8.82
CA LEU A 186 13.61 13.99 8.90
C LEU A 186 12.16 13.62 8.50
N GLY A 187 11.89 12.39 8.14
CA GLY A 187 10.56 11.99 7.66
C GLY A 187 10.10 12.76 6.42
N LEU A 188 11.04 13.13 5.53
CA LEU A 188 10.74 13.72 4.23
C LEU A 188 10.09 12.68 3.32
N ILE A 189 9.00 13.06 2.67
CA ILE A 189 8.28 12.25 1.70
C ILE A 189 8.03 13.07 0.42
N ASP A 190 7.47 12.45 -0.59
CA ASP A 190 7.14 13.10 -1.89
C ASP A 190 8.38 13.56 -2.68
N LEU A 191 9.51 12.84 -2.52
CA LEU A 191 10.76 13.15 -3.20
C LEU A 191 10.85 12.40 -4.53
N HIS A 192 10.50 13.07 -5.61
CA HIS A 192 10.59 12.57 -6.98
C HIS A 192 11.46 13.50 -7.84
N GLY A 193 11.67 13.16 -9.12
CA GLY A 193 12.57 13.89 -10.02
C GLY A 193 12.25 15.37 -10.22
N SER A 194 11.03 15.84 -9.88
CA SER A 194 10.70 17.28 -9.89
C SER A 194 11.03 17.98 -8.58
N ASN A 195 11.24 17.23 -7.47
CA ASN A 195 11.52 17.77 -6.14
C ASN A 195 12.98 17.60 -5.73
N VAL A 196 13.74 16.77 -6.46
CA VAL A 196 15.16 16.52 -6.27
C VAL A 196 15.85 16.48 -7.63
N ILE A 197 16.93 17.21 -7.78
CA ILE A 197 17.79 17.19 -8.98
C ILE A 197 19.24 16.98 -8.59
N PHE A 198 20.08 16.64 -9.56
CA PHE A 198 21.52 16.58 -9.35
C PHE A 198 22.21 17.75 -10.05
N GLN A 199 23.15 18.39 -9.36
CA GLN A 199 24.05 19.41 -9.92
C GLN A 199 25.46 19.13 -9.43
N SER A 200 26.41 18.99 -10.34
CA SER A 200 27.78 18.61 -10.06
C SER A 200 27.85 17.30 -9.25
N GLY A 201 26.98 16.34 -9.58
CA GLY A 201 26.83 15.05 -8.89
C GLY A 201 26.11 15.10 -7.55
N MET A 202 25.88 16.29 -6.97
CA MET A 202 25.29 16.47 -5.64
C MET A 202 23.76 16.54 -5.71
N PRO A 203 23.02 15.84 -4.84
CA PRO A 203 21.56 15.96 -4.77
C PRO A 203 21.14 17.30 -4.16
N ILE A 204 20.21 17.97 -4.81
CA ILE A 204 19.63 19.26 -4.38
C ILE A 204 18.15 19.08 -4.10
N LEU A 205 17.75 19.33 -2.85
CA LEU A 205 16.35 19.34 -2.44
C LEU A 205 15.67 20.62 -2.90
N LEU A 206 14.73 20.52 -3.84
CA LEU A 206 13.98 21.67 -4.37
C LEU A 206 12.74 21.98 -3.54
N ASP A 207 12.07 20.94 -3.04
CA ASP A 207 10.81 21.05 -2.29
C ASP A 207 10.86 20.32 -0.94
N PRO A 208 11.12 21.04 0.17
CA PRO A 208 11.15 20.48 1.52
C PRO A 208 9.79 20.49 2.22
N GLU A 209 8.67 20.84 1.57
CA GLU A 209 7.41 21.12 2.28
C GLU A 209 6.80 19.93 3.02
N CYS A 210 7.11 18.71 2.59
CA CYS A 210 6.65 17.45 3.20
C CYS A 210 7.64 16.86 4.21
N ILE A 211 8.35 17.70 4.98
CA ILE A 211 9.25 17.29 6.07
C ILE A 211 8.46 16.92 7.34
N LEU A 212 9.05 16.14 8.22
CA LEU A 212 8.48 15.71 9.50
C LEU A 212 7.10 15.04 9.39
N ASN A 213 6.92 14.31 8.28
CA ASN A 213 5.71 13.52 8.06
C ASN A 213 5.80 12.17 8.77
N PRO A 214 4.96 11.90 9.79
CA PRO A 214 4.91 10.60 10.43
C PRO A 214 4.27 9.55 9.50
N PRO A 215 4.58 8.25 9.70
CA PRO A 215 3.86 7.19 9.03
C PRO A 215 2.43 7.08 9.55
N GLY A 216 1.49 6.79 8.67
CA GLY A 216 0.07 6.75 9.02
C GLY A 216 -0.54 8.13 9.23
N PHE A 217 -1.82 8.20 9.51
CA PHE A 217 -2.57 9.44 9.66
C PHE A 217 -3.47 9.38 10.91
N GLY A 218 -3.43 10.44 11.74
CA GLY A 218 -4.26 10.55 12.93
C GLY A 218 -3.92 9.55 14.04
N ARG A 219 -2.71 9.01 14.06
CA ARG A 219 -2.19 8.13 15.13
C ARG A 219 -1.38 8.94 16.12
N LEU A 220 -1.62 8.70 17.39
CA LEU A 220 -0.91 9.36 18.48
C LEU A 220 0.41 8.66 18.86
N GLU A 221 0.53 7.39 18.49
CA GLU A 221 1.68 6.55 18.83
C GLU A 221 2.16 5.75 17.62
N MET A 222 3.45 5.47 17.58
CA MET A 222 4.07 4.58 16.61
C MET A 222 3.69 3.14 16.95
N ASP A 223 2.93 2.49 16.09
CA ASP A 223 2.63 1.06 16.20
C ASP A 223 3.52 0.21 15.27
N ALA A 224 3.38 -1.10 15.37
CA ALA A 224 4.17 -2.02 14.58
C ALA A 224 3.98 -1.84 13.07
N GLU A 225 2.75 -1.51 12.63
CA GLU A 225 2.45 -1.26 11.22
C GLU A 225 3.14 0.01 10.74
N SER A 226 3.12 1.08 11.54
CA SER A 226 3.81 2.33 11.24
C SER A 226 5.33 2.17 11.19
N LEU A 227 5.90 1.39 12.11
CA LEU A 227 7.34 1.08 12.12
C LEU A 227 7.77 0.28 10.89
N GLY A 228 6.94 -0.65 10.42
CA GLY A 228 7.22 -1.45 9.24
C GLY A 228 7.36 -0.64 7.95
N VAL A 229 6.78 0.55 7.86
CA VAL A 229 6.91 1.44 6.69
C VAL A 229 8.05 2.45 6.83
N LEU A 230 8.75 2.53 7.97
CA LEU A 230 9.92 3.39 8.15
C LEU A 230 11.14 2.81 7.42
N SER A 231 11.33 3.22 6.18
CA SER A 231 12.45 2.83 5.32
C SER A 231 12.87 3.97 4.40
N LEU A 232 14.05 3.87 3.79
CA LEU A 232 14.51 4.83 2.78
C LEU A 232 13.53 4.91 1.59
N TYR A 233 12.86 3.83 1.26
CA TYR A 233 11.89 3.78 0.16
C TYR A 233 10.71 4.74 0.36
N ARG A 234 10.29 4.97 1.61
CA ARG A 234 9.20 5.88 1.95
C ARG A 234 9.46 7.33 1.52
N THR A 235 10.71 7.74 1.36
CA THR A 235 11.04 9.10 0.93
C THR A 235 10.52 9.46 -0.45
N GLY A 236 10.29 8.47 -1.32
CA GLY A 236 9.90 8.67 -2.71
C GLY A 236 11.07 8.69 -3.70
N LEU A 237 12.31 8.75 -3.21
CA LEU A 237 13.53 8.86 -4.04
C LEU A 237 13.72 7.69 -5.03
N PHE A 238 13.15 6.53 -4.73
CA PHE A 238 13.39 5.27 -5.45
C PHE A 238 12.21 4.84 -6.33
N GLY A 239 11.20 5.70 -6.49
CA GLY A 239 9.98 5.42 -7.24
C GLY A 239 8.99 4.51 -6.49
N HIS A 240 7.70 4.74 -6.63
CA HIS A 240 6.68 4.02 -5.84
C HIS A 240 5.85 3.02 -6.65
N THR A 241 5.74 3.15 -7.97
CA THR A 241 4.85 2.31 -8.78
C THR A 241 5.46 1.97 -10.13
N ARG A 242 4.86 0.99 -10.82
CA ARG A 242 5.21 0.62 -12.20
C ARG A 242 5.14 1.80 -13.17
N HIS A 243 4.18 2.69 -12.96
CA HIS A 243 4.02 3.92 -13.77
C HIS A 243 5.01 5.02 -13.39
N MET A 244 5.57 4.98 -12.18
CA MET A 244 6.55 5.93 -11.65
C MET A 244 7.98 5.35 -11.57
N ARG A 245 8.25 4.21 -12.19
CA ARG A 245 9.63 3.67 -12.27
C ARG A 245 10.61 4.65 -12.90
N ASP A 246 10.11 5.49 -13.80
CA ASP A 246 10.87 6.58 -14.42
C ASP A 246 10.83 7.90 -13.61
N ALA A 247 10.06 7.95 -12.52
CA ALA A 247 9.93 9.13 -11.65
C ALA A 247 10.85 9.09 -10.42
N GLY A 248 11.53 7.97 -10.20
CA GLY A 248 12.62 7.91 -9.22
C GLY A 248 13.75 8.87 -9.63
N VAL A 249 14.46 9.38 -8.63
CA VAL A 249 15.58 10.31 -8.84
C VAL A 249 16.77 9.59 -9.51
N VAL A 250 16.89 8.29 -9.26
CA VAL A 250 17.83 7.36 -9.90
C VAL A 250 17.14 6.05 -10.25
N THR A 251 17.60 5.38 -11.29
CA THR A 251 17.06 4.06 -11.63
C THR A 251 17.56 2.98 -10.65
N GLN A 252 16.76 1.93 -10.47
CA GLN A 252 17.17 0.79 -9.65
C GLN A 252 18.49 0.18 -10.11
N LYS A 253 18.70 0.10 -11.44
CA LYS A 253 19.92 -0.44 -12.03
C LYS A 253 21.15 0.40 -11.64
N GLU A 254 21.10 1.70 -11.85
CA GLU A 254 22.17 2.63 -11.49
C GLU A 254 22.49 2.58 -10.01
N LEU A 255 21.48 2.54 -9.15
CA LEU A 255 21.64 2.41 -7.71
C LEU A 255 22.38 1.12 -7.34
N MET A 256 22.01 -0.03 -7.96
CA MET A 256 22.62 -1.31 -7.65
C MET A 256 24.05 -1.41 -8.18
N GLU A 257 24.35 -0.82 -9.33
CA GLU A 257 25.72 -0.73 -9.85
C GLU A 257 26.64 0.09 -8.96
N ASN A 258 26.10 1.08 -8.23
CA ASN A 258 26.81 1.97 -7.32
C ASN A 258 26.50 1.73 -5.83
N TRP A 259 25.95 0.55 -5.50
CA TRP A 259 25.47 0.21 -4.16
C TRP A 259 26.51 0.41 -3.06
N LEU A 260 27.76 0.11 -3.31
CA LEU A 260 28.84 0.24 -2.32
C LEU A 260 29.05 1.70 -1.92
N GLU A 261 29.12 2.62 -2.89
CA GLU A 261 29.31 4.05 -2.61
C GLU A 261 28.08 4.65 -1.93
N PHE A 262 26.88 4.27 -2.39
CA PHE A 262 25.63 4.66 -1.73
C PHE A 262 25.59 4.19 -0.27
N SER A 263 25.97 2.94 0.00
CA SER A 263 26.00 2.37 1.35
C SER A 263 26.99 3.10 2.27
N LYS A 264 28.14 3.54 1.76
CA LYS A 264 29.11 4.35 2.54
C LYS A 264 28.47 5.65 3.02
N GLY A 265 27.72 6.34 2.16
CA GLY A 265 27.01 7.56 2.53
C GLY A 265 25.96 7.32 3.60
N VAL A 266 25.17 6.25 3.47
CA VAL A 266 24.16 5.86 4.47
C VAL A 266 24.81 5.59 5.83
N ILE A 267 25.92 4.83 5.87
CA ILE A 267 26.65 4.50 7.10
C ILE A 267 27.23 5.75 7.73
N SER A 268 27.95 6.57 6.94
CA SER A 268 28.62 7.78 7.41
C SER A 268 27.64 8.76 8.09
N VAL A 269 26.51 9.04 7.43
CA VAL A 269 25.51 9.97 7.98
C VAL A 269 24.78 9.38 9.18
N THR A 270 24.51 8.07 9.19
CA THR A 270 23.92 7.42 10.36
C THR A 270 24.81 7.63 11.61
N GLU A 271 26.12 7.46 11.47
CA GLU A 271 27.08 7.71 12.55
C GLU A 271 27.09 9.19 12.98
N LYS A 272 27.12 10.13 12.03
CA LYS A 272 27.05 11.57 12.31
C LYS A 272 25.78 11.95 13.08
N ILE A 273 24.61 11.43 12.68
CA ILE A 273 23.34 11.67 13.37
C ILE A 273 23.41 11.15 14.80
N LEU A 274 23.87 9.91 15.00
CA LEU A 274 23.94 9.30 16.33
C LEU A 274 24.95 10.01 17.26
N ASN A 275 26.05 10.52 16.71
CA ASN A 275 27.05 11.27 17.48
C ASN A 275 26.56 12.66 17.90
N ASN A 276 25.63 13.28 17.16
CA ASN A 276 25.09 14.61 17.44
C ASN A 276 23.66 14.58 18.01
N ILE A 277 23.23 13.43 18.53
CA ILE A 277 21.83 13.20 18.89
C ILE A 277 21.29 14.14 19.98
N ASP A 278 22.12 14.54 20.93
CA ASP A 278 21.70 15.42 22.03
C ASP A 278 21.41 16.83 21.51
N GLU A 279 22.21 17.34 20.58
CA GLU A 279 22.01 18.65 19.95
C GLU A 279 20.78 18.61 19.02
N ILE A 280 20.58 17.52 18.29
CA ILE A 280 19.40 17.30 17.45
C ILE A 280 18.13 17.27 18.32
N ASN A 281 18.13 16.52 19.42
CA ASN A 281 16.99 16.46 20.34
C ASN A 281 16.71 17.84 20.98
N LEU A 282 17.74 18.61 21.29
CA LEU A 282 17.60 19.97 21.80
C LEU A 282 16.93 20.88 20.78
N PHE A 283 17.35 20.80 19.50
CA PHE A 283 16.74 21.55 18.40
C PHE A 283 15.24 21.26 18.27
N PHE A 284 14.83 19.98 18.22
CA PHE A 284 13.43 19.60 18.09
C PHE A 284 12.60 19.76 19.38
N SER A 285 13.24 19.91 20.54
CA SER A 285 12.57 20.20 21.81
C SER A 285 12.32 21.68 22.03
N GLY A 286 12.85 22.56 21.17
CA GLY A 286 12.61 24.01 21.21
C GLY A 286 11.15 24.35 21.02
N LYS A 287 10.71 25.52 21.52
CA LYS A 287 9.32 26.02 21.40
C LYS A 287 9.05 26.63 20.02
N HIS A 288 9.52 26.03 18.96
CA HIS A 288 9.30 26.50 17.60
C HIS A 288 8.06 25.85 17.01
N VAL A 289 7.18 26.64 16.43
CA VAL A 289 6.11 26.14 15.54
C VAL A 289 6.78 25.78 14.21
N ILE A 290 6.66 24.54 13.77
CA ILE A 290 7.15 24.08 12.48
C ILE A 290 5.94 23.66 11.64
N LYS A 291 5.54 24.51 10.72
CA LYS A 291 4.42 24.20 9.81
C LYS A 291 4.92 23.42 8.60
N THR A 292 4.42 22.19 8.44
CA THR A 292 4.75 21.31 7.32
C THR A 292 3.48 20.88 6.59
N ARG A 293 3.63 20.51 5.31
CA ARG A 293 2.53 19.94 4.53
C ARG A 293 2.36 18.47 4.91
N ARG A 294 1.13 18.10 5.21
CA ARG A 294 0.74 16.70 5.46
C ARG A 294 0.10 16.12 4.22
N LEU A 295 0.65 15.03 3.69
CA LEU A 295 0.09 14.26 2.60
C LEU A 295 -0.55 12.98 3.16
N PRO A 296 -1.87 12.97 3.43
CA PRO A 296 -2.56 11.79 3.94
C PRO A 296 -2.73 10.70 2.87
N ARG A 297 -2.70 11.09 1.60
CA ARG A 297 -2.84 10.23 0.42
C ARG A 297 -1.86 10.66 -0.66
N GLU A 298 -1.54 9.77 -1.57
CA GLU A 298 -0.73 10.07 -2.75
C GLU A 298 -1.42 11.11 -3.66
N THR A 299 -0.64 11.99 -4.28
CA THR A 299 -1.14 13.00 -5.22
C THR A 299 -1.94 12.37 -6.37
N ALA A 300 -1.50 11.22 -6.87
CA ALA A 300 -2.21 10.47 -7.90
C ALA A 300 -3.65 10.08 -7.50
N PHE A 301 -3.88 9.79 -6.22
CA PHE A 301 -5.22 9.55 -5.68
C PHE A 301 -6.11 10.80 -5.83
N TYR A 302 -5.60 11.96 -5.49
CA TYR A 302 -6.35 13.22 -5.61
C TYR A 302 -6.67 13.56 -7.06
N PHE A 303 -5.71 13.42 -7.96
CA PHE A 303 -5.97 13.58 -9.40
C PHE A 303 -7.07 12.66 -9.90
N LYS A 304 -7.05 11.39 -9.50
CA LYS A 304 -8.11 10.46 -9.87
C LYS A 304 -9.47 10.86 -9.29
N ALA A 305 -9.52 11.29 -8.05
CA ALA A 305 -10.76 11.74 -7.41
C ALA A 305 -11.33 13.00 -8.09
N ILE A 306 -10.47 13.95 -8.48
CA ILE A 306 -10.86 15.10 -9.30
C ILE A 306 -11.42 14.62 -10.65
N GLN A 307 -10.71 13.74 -11.35
CA GLN A 307 -11.18 13.20 -12.62
C GLN A 307 -12.56 12.53 -12.49
N ASP A 308 -12.75 11.68 -11.48
CA ASP A 308 -14.02 11.00 -11.25
C ASP A 308 -15.16 11.99 -10.92
N SER A 309 -14.88 13.08 -10.21
CA SER A 309 -15.87 14.14 -9.92
C SER A 309 -16.24 14.98 -11.14
N TRP A 310 -15.35 15.04 -12.15
CA TRP A 310 -15.56 15.73 -13.42
C TRP A 310 -16.06 14.82 -14.54
N HIS A 311 -16.46 13.58 -14.20
CA HIS A 311 -17.07 12.68 -15.17
C HIS A 311 -18.40 13.27 -15.69
N PRO A 312 -18.70 13.22 -17.01
CA PRO A 312 -19.91 13.81 -17.58
C PRO A 312 -21.20 13.42 -16.88
N LEU A 313 -21.39 12.17 -16.52
CA LEU A 313 -22.59 11.68 -15.82
C LEU A 313 -22.72 12.25 -14.37
N VAL A 314 -21.61 12.60 -13.74
CA VAL A 314 -21.64 13.29 -12.43
C VAL A 314 -22.08 14.74 -12.61
N LEU A 315 -21.54 15.42 -13.62
CA LEU A 315 -21.86 16.83 -13.89
C LEU A 315 -23.29 17.04 -14.36
N THR A 316 -23.93 16.01 -14.95
CA THR A 316 -25.33 16.01 -15.35
C THR A 316 -26.28 15.50 -14.25
N ASN A 317 -25.75 15.16 -13.08
CA ASN A 317 -26.48 14.58 -11.95
C ASN A 317 -27.13 13.20 -12.22
N GLU A 318 -26.68 12.47 -13.20
CA GLU A 318 -27.09 11.08 -13.42
C GLU A 318 -26.40 10.11 -12.43
N ILE A 319 -25.20 10.49 -12.00
CA ILE A 319 -24.49 9.86 -10.87
C ILE A 319 -24.32 10.93 -9.79
N ASN A 320 -24.71 10.59 -8.56
CA ASN A 320 -24.54 11.51 -7.44
C ASN A 320 -23.04 11.63 -7.09
N LEU A 321 -22.57 12.84 -6.90
CA LEU A 321 -21.20 13.13 -6.49
C LEU A 321 -20.86 12.46 -5.14
N ASP A 322 -21.81 12.40 -4.20
CA ASP A 322 -21.62 11.70 -2.93
C ASP A 322 -21.38 10.19 -3.12
N ASP A 323 -22.00 9.57 -4.13
CA ASP A 323 -21.76 8.16 -4.46
C ASP A 323 -20.34 7.95 -5.03
N VAL A 324 -19.83 8.92 -5.80
CA VAL A 324 -18.44 8.91 -6.26
C VAL A 324 -17.49 8.97 -5.09
N PHE A 325 -17.66 9.95 -4.21
CA PHE A 325 -16.79 10.13 -3.05
C PHE A 325 -16.96 9.03 -2.00
N SER A 326 -18.16 8.42 -1.87
CA SER A 326 -18.37 7.32 -0.93
C SER A 326 -17.42 6.13 -1.16
N ARG A 327 -17.00 5.90 -2.41
CA ARG A 327 -16.03 4.86 -2.76
C ARG A 327 -14.68 5.10 -2.13
N TYR A 328 -14.25 6.36 -2.02
CA TYR A 328 -12.96 6.77 -1.45
C TYR A 328 -13.00 6.81 0.10
N TYR A 329 -14.19 6.93 0.68
CA TYR A 329 -14.40 7.04 2.13
C TYR A 329 -15.15 5.84 2.73
N SER A 330 -15.20 4.71 2.04
CA SER A 330 -15.71 3.43 2.56
C SER A 330 -14.75 2.85 3.60
N LEU A 331 -14.57 3.59 4.70
CA LEU A 331 -13.63 3.30 5.78
C LEU A 331 -14.41 2.93 7.06
N PRO A 332 -13.80 2.14 7.97
CA PRO A 332 -14.39 1.84 9.25
C PRO A 332 -14.73 3.11 10.05
N SER A 333 -15.84 3.09 10.80
CA SER A 333 -16.19 4.19 11.70
C SER A 333 -15.04 4.52 12.64
N GLY A 334 -14.71 5.81 12.75
CA GLY A 334 -13.61 6.30 13.57
C GLY A 334 -12.24 6.29 12.87
N HIS A 335 -12.18 5.88 11.59
CA HIS A 335 -10.95 6.00 10.82
C HIS A 335 -10.53 7.48 10.71
N PRO A 336 -9.23 7.82 10.93
CA PRO A 336 -8.75 9.20 10.95
C PRO A 336 -9.07 10.00 9.69
N PHE A 337 -9.04 9.40 8.52
CA PHE A 337 -9.39 10.05 7.25
C PHE A 337 -10.83 10.56 7.19
N LEU A 338 -11.74 9.99 8.00
CA LEU A 338 -13.12 10.50 8.06
C LEU A 338 -13.21 11.89 8.68
N LYS A 339 -12.21 12.30 9.48
CA LYS A 339 -12.16 13.63 10.09
C LYS A 339 -11.82 14.74 9.11
N ILE A 340 -11.15 14.41 8.00
CA ILE A 340 -10.78 15.36 6.95
C ILE A 340 -11.64 15.22 5.69
N LYS A 341 -12.61 14.29 5.72
CA LYS A 341 -13.45 13.95 4.56
C LYS A 341 -14.06 15.18 3.91
N ASP A 342 -14.77 15.99 4.68
CA ASP A 342 -15.52 17.14 4.15
C ASP A 342 -14.58 18.19 3.57
N TYR A 343 -13.42 18.41 4.20
CA TYR A 343 -12.38 19.29 3.69
C TYR A 343 -11.77 18.77 2.37
N GLU A 344 -11.42 17.46 2.32
CA GLU A 344 -10.90 16.87 1.09
C GLU A 344 -11.92 16.95 -0.04
N GLN A 345 -13.19 16.64 0.24
CA GLN A 345 -14.26 16.69 -0.76
C GLN A 345 -14.48 18.10 -1.30
N ASP A 346 -14.50 19.12 -0.43
CA ASP A 346 -14.66 20.51 -0.85
C ASP A 346 -13.49 20.97 -1.75
N ALA A 347 -12.25 20.64 -1.38
CA ALA A 347 -11.09 20.95 -2.21
C ALA A 347 -11.16 20.25 -3.58
N LEU A 348 -11.49 18.94 -3.59
CA LEU A 348 -11.58 18.14 -4.82
C LEU A 348 -12.69 18.64 -5.76
N GLN A 349 -13.83 19.09 -5.22
CA GLN A 349 -14.90 19.72 -6.01
C GLN A 349 -14.45 21.02 -6.69
N LYS A 350 -13.55 21.75 -6.04
CA LYS A 350 -12.91 22.97 -6.57
C LYS A 350 -11.73 22.67 -7.50
N GLY A 351 -11.47 21.38 -7.80
CA GLY A 351 -10.33 20.95 -8.60
C GLY A 351 -8.97 21.20 -7.94
N GLU A 352 -8.96 21.39 -6.62
CA GLU A 352 -7.76 21.64 -5.85
C GLU A 352 -7.26 20.35 -5.20
N ILE A 353 -5.92 20.16 -5.18
CA ILE A 353 -5.32 19.14 -4.32
C ILE A 353 -5.38 19.65 -2.88
N PRO A 354 -5.96 18.88 -1.93
CA PRO A 354 -6.10 19.30 -0.54
C PRO A 354 -4.75 19.68 0.07
N LEU A 355 -4.66 20.87 0.65
CA LEU A 355 -3.47 21.33 1.35
C LEU A 355 -3.68 21.29 2.86
N LEU A 356 -3.26 20.21 3.47
CA LEU A 356 -3.31 20.02 4.91
C LEU A 356 -2.00 20.47 5.54
N MET A 357 -2.07 21.44 6.45
CA MET A 357 -0.92 21.92 7.22
C MET A 357 -0.97 21.39 8.63
N ILE A 358 0.17 20.91 9.12
CA ILE A 358 0.33 20.46 10.49
C ILE A 358 1.42 21.31 11.18
N ASP A 359 1.18 21.66 12.44
CA ASP A 359 2.27 22.06 13.31
C ASP A 359 2.96 20.80 13.82
N ALA A 360 4.12 20.49 13.29
CA ALA A 360 4.85 19.26 13.61
C ALA A 360 5.28 19.17 15.09
N VAL A 361 5.41 20.30 15.78
CA VAL A 361 5.81 20.33 17.22
C VAL A 361 4.67 19.89 18.12
N SER A 362 3.47 20.40 17.88
CA SER A 362 2.28 20.04 18.67
C SER A 362 1.53 18.83 18.11
N GLY A 363 1.84 18.40 16.90
CA GLY A 363 1.09 17.37 16.16
C GLY A 363 -0.31 17.83 15.76
N ARG A 364 -0.63 19.12 15.85
CA ARG A 364 -1.96 19.65 15.57
C ARG A 364 -2.09 20.06 14.12
N MET A 365 -3.12 19.54 13.49
CA MET A 365 -3.54 19.99 12.18
C MET A 365 -4.46 21.19 12.34
N GLU A 366 -4.03 22.33 11.81
CA GLU A 366 -4.81 23.56 11.78
C GLU A 366 -5.28 23.78 10.34
N SER A 367 -6.58 23.82 10.16
CA SER A 367 -7.20 24.37 8.96
C SER A 367 -8.37 25.22 9.43
N SER A 368 -8.45 26.44 8.91
CA SER A 368 -9.64 27.33 9.09
C SER A 368 -10.93 26.65 8.60
N ASP A 369 -10.78 25.64 7.75
CA ASP A 369 -11.85 24.97 7.04
C ASP A 369 -12.24 23.62 7.66
N LEU A 370 -11.52 23.15 8.70
CA LEU A 370 -11.90 21.94 9.45
C LEU A 370 -13.03 22.25 10.43
N GLN A 371 -14.26 21.94 10.04
CA GLN A 371 -15.46 22.17 10.87
C GLN A 371 -15.51 21.34 12.18
N HIS A 372 -14.68 20.33 12.36
CA HIS A 372 -14.78 19.30 13.39
C HIS A 372 -13.59 19.18 14.33
N GLY A 373 -12.89 20.27 14.59
CA GLY A 373 -11.89 20.32 15.67
C GLY A 373 -10.49 19.87 15.26
N THR A 374 -9.57 19.99 16.19
CA THR A 374 -8.14 19.72 16.01
C THR A 374 -7.90 18.21 15.87
N ILE A 375 -7.23 17.81 14.79
CA ILE A 375 -6.68 16.46 14.66
C ILE A 375 -5.28 16.51 15.27
N THR A 376 -4.99 15.61 16.22
CA THR A 376 -3.67 15.46 16.80
C THR A 376 -2.98 14.26 16.16
N GLU A 377 -1.79 14.46 15.66
CA GLU A 377 -0.91 13.42 15.12
C GLU A 377 0.33 13.22 16.00
N ILE A 378 1.20 12.30 15.59
CA ILE A 378 2.52 12.10 16.18
C ILE A 378 3.32 13.39 16.04
N THR A 379 3.96 13.83 17.12
CA THR A 379 4.80 15.03 17.09
C THR A 379 6.13 14.77 16.38
N CYS A 380 6.80 15.83 15.93
CA CYS A 380 8.14 15.69 15.36
C CYS A 380 9.13 15.08 16.37
N LYS A 381 8.96 15.37 17.66
CA LYS A 381 9.78 14.78 18.72
C LYS A 381 9.60 13.26 18.77
N ASP A 382 8.37 12.77 18.68
CA ASP A 382 8.09 11.33 18.71
C ASP A 382 8.65 10.65 17.46
N LEU A 383 8.48 11.27 16.28
CA LEU A 383 9.04 10.77 15.02
C LEU A 383 10.57 10.71 15.06
N ILE A 384 11.22 11.79 15.46
CA ILE A 384 12.69 11.84 15.57
C ILE A 384 13.19 10.84 16.62
N SER A 385 12.52 10.72 17.76
CA SER A 385 12.87 9.75 18.80
C SER A 385 12.75 8.31 18.29
N ALA A 386 11.71 8.00 17.53
CA ALA A 386 11.54 6.69 16.90
C ALA A 386 12.65 6.40 15.88
N ASN A 387 12.97 7.36 15.01
CA ASN A 387 14.04 7.21 14.03
C ASN A 387 15.41 7.04 14.69
N VAL A 388 15.67 7.78 15.77
CA VAL A 388 16.89 7.62 16.60
C VAL A 388 16.96 6.21 17.21
N GLU A 389 15.86 5.73 17.78
CA GLU A 389 15.83 4.39 18.36
C GLU A 389 16.10 3.31 17.32
N ILE A 390 15.49 3.45 16.12
CA ILE A 390 15.73 2.54 15.00
C ILE A 390 17.20 2.54 14.61
N LEU A 391 17.79 3.71 14.37
CA LEU A 391 19.20 3.82 13.96
C LEU A 391 20.16 3.33 15.05
N ARG A 392 19.86 3.59 16.32
CA ARG A 392 20.69 3.15 17.44
C ARG A 392 20.69 1.64 17.64
N LYS A 393 19.54 0.99 17.45
CA LYS A 393 19.38 -0.46 17.66
C LYS A 393 19.73 -1.30 16.45
N ASN A 394 19.39 -0.81 15.27
CA ASN A 394 19.47 -1.59 14.04
C ASN A 394 20.56 -1.09 13.08
N GLY A 395 21.13 0.09 13.35
CA GLY A 395 22.18 0.69 12.53
C GLY A 395 21.74 1.08 11.13
N ALA A 396 22.73 1.48 10.31
CA ALA A 396 22.54 1.75 8.89
C ALA A 396 22.14 0.51 8.09
N GLU A 397 22.48 -0.68 8.60
CA GLU A 397 22.20 -1.97 7.93
C GLU A 397 20.69 -2.18 7.74
N TYR A 398 19.88 -1.79 8.72
CA TYR A 398 18.41 -1.82 8.58
C TYR A 398 17.93 -0.98 7.39
N LEU A 399 18.43 0.25 7.24
CA LEU A 399 18.03 1.13 6.14
C LEU A 399 18.39 0.53 4.78
N LEU A 400 19.58 -0.02 4.65
CA LEU A 400 20.07 -0.65 3.42
C LEU A 400 19.29 -1.92 3.10
N ASN A 401 19.05 -2.78 4.08
CA ASN A 401 18.31 -4.03 3.88
C ASN A 401 16.83 -3.76 3.57
N SER A 402 16.18 -2.85 4.28
CA SER A 402 14.78 -2.48 4.01
C SER A 402 14.63 -1.86 2.62
N LEU A 403 15.60 -1.08 2.15
CA LEU A 403 15.61 -0.55 0.78
C LEU A 403 15.76 -1.66 -0.26
N ARG A 404 16.72 -2.59 -0.08
CA ARG A 404 16.88 -3.75 -0.98
C ARG A 404 15.60 -4.58 -1.07
N ILE A 405 14.96 -4.84 0.07
CA ILE A 405 13.67 -5.54 0.13
C ILE A 405 12.61 -4.77 -0.65
N SER A 406 12.50 -3.45 -0.42
CA SER A 406 11.51 -2.59 -1.09
C SER A 406 11.68 -2.56 -2.61
N LEU A 407 12.92 -2.60 -3.08
CA LEU A 407 13.25 -2.63 -4.52
C LEU A 407 13.08 -4.03 -5.13
N GLY A 408 12.79 -5.04 -4.31
CA GLY A 408 12.69 -6.41 -4.76
C GLY A 408 14.02 -7.01 -5.22
N VAL A 409 15.14 -6.44 -4.77
CA VAL A 409 16.46 -6.99 -5.06
C VAL A 409 16.66 -8.23 -4.20
N THR A 410 16.50 -9.36 -4.82
CA THR A 410 16.71 -10.66 -4.16
C THR A 410 17.89 -11.33 -4.85
N ASP A 411 19.00 -11.48 -4.12
CA ASP A 411 20.12 -12.37 -4.54
C ASP A 411 19.72 -13.84 -4.33
N VAL A 412 18.52 -14.22 -4.83
CA VAL A 412 17.96 -15.53 -4.56
C VAL A 412 18.15 -16.42 -5.78
N SER A 413 19.21 -17.19 -5.77
CA SER A 413 19.32 -18.38 -6.61
C SER A 413 18.76 -19.58 -5.82
N ILE A 414 17.59 -20.06 -6.22
CA ILE A 414 16.98 -21.24 -5.60
C ILE A 414 17.59 -22.47 -6.26
N SER A 415 18.42 -23.20 -5.52
CA SER A 415 18.94 -24.51 -5.95
C SER A 415 18.08 -25.65 -5.40
N LYS A 416 18.12 -26.83 -6.01
CA LYS A 416 17.43 -28.03 -5.52
C LYS A 416 17.92 -28.54 -4.16
N GLN A 417 18.97 -27.97 -3.58
CA GLN A 417 19.44 -28.35 -2.25
C GLN A 417 18.58 -27.70 -1.18
N ALA A 418 17.77 -28.48 -0.49
CA ALA A 418 16.84 -28.07 0.55
C ALA A 418 17.47 -27.14 1.59
N ASP A 419 18.66 -27.48 2.06
CA ASP A 419 19.39 -26.72 3.09
C ASP A 419 19.73 -25.30 2.62
N SER A 420 20.12 -25.12 1.34
CA SER A 420 20.44 -23.78 0.80
C SER A 420 19.22 -22.89 0.63
N CYS A 421 18.04 -23.44 0.33
CA CYS A 421 16.81 -22.67 0.17
C CYS A 421 16.31 -22.14 1.52
N MET A 422 16.48 -22.92 2.57
CA MET A 422 16.05 -22.53 3.91
C MET A 422 16.95 -21.48 4.53
N ASP A 423 18.25 -21.56 4.31
CA ASP A 423 19.19 -20.51 4.69
C ASP A 423 18.81 -19.14 4.08
N ILE A 424 18.19 -19.14 2.91
CA ILE A 424 17.69 -17.93 2.26
C ILE A 424 16.54 -17.34 3.07
N ILE A 425 15.52 -18.14 3.45
CA ILE A 425 14.40 -17.66 4.27
C ILE A 425 14.91 -17.15 5.62
N VAL A 426 15.76 -17.92 6.28
CA VAL A 426 16.31 -17.57 7.60
C VAL A 426 17.14 -16.27 7.52
N ARG A 427 18.04 -16.16 6.55
CA ARG A 427 18.82 -14.92 6.34
C ARG A 427 17.93 -13.73 6.02
N ARG A 428 16.91 -13.91 5.17
CA ARG A 428 15.97 -12.84 4.84
C ARG A 428 15.13 -12.43 6.04
N LEU A 429 14.67 -13.36 6.87
CA LEU A 429 13.99 -13.05 8.12
C LEU A 429 14.87 -12.26 9.08
N HIS A 430 16.14 -12.64 9.24
CA HIS A 430 17.07 -11.87 10.06
C HIS A 430 17.29 -10.44 9.52
N SER A 431 17.50 -10.30 8.20
CA SER A 431 17.67 -8.98 7.57
C SER A 431 16.38 -8.13 7.55
N SER A 432 15.23 -8.77 7.76
CA SER A 432 13.89 -8.13 7.78
C SER A 432 13.39 -7.89 9.20
N THR A 433 14.22 -8.10 10.23
CA THR A 433 13.83 -7.91 11.63
C THR A 433 14.22 -6.51 12.08
N LEU A 434 13.24 -5.76 12.61
CA LEU A 434 13.42 -4.47 13.24
C LEU A 434 13.24 -4.63 14.76
N GLU A 435 14.20 -4.16 15.55
CA GLU A 435 14.05 -4.07 17.02
C GLU A 435 13.62 -2.66 17.43
N PHE A 436 12.49 -2.56 18.13
CA PHE A 436 11.97 -1.31 18.66
C PHE A 436 11.29 -1.53 20.02
N SER A 437 11.58 -0.67 21.01
CA SER A 437 11.00 -0.77 22.37
C SER A 437 11.01 -2.19 22.96
N HIS A 438 12.13 -2.89 22.81
CA HIS A 438 12.33 -4.29 23.22
C HIS A 438 11.40 -5.30 22.54
N LYS A 439 10.80 -4.94 21.42
CA LYS A 439 9.96 -5.82 20.58
C LYS A 439 10.66 -6.06 19.24
N LYS A 440 10.54 -7.28 18.75
CA LYS A 440 10.92 -7.59 17.37
C LYS A 440 9.71 -7.35 16.47
N VAL A 441 9.92 -6.64 15.37
CA VAL A 441 8.96 -6.44 14.30
C VAL A 441 9.54 -7.06 13.04
N PHE A 442 8.82 -7.98 12.44
CA PHE A 442 9.21 -8.57 11.17
C PHE A 442 8.56 -7.77 10.04
N ILE A 443 9.37 -7.38 9.07
CA ILE A 443 8.92 -6.61 7.90
C ILE A 443 9.08 -7.43 6.62
N ASP A 444 8.25 -7.14 5.64
CA ASP A 444 8.37 -7.70 4.29
C ASP A 444 7.99 -6.65 3.26
N MET A 445 8.31 -6.94 2.00
CA MET A 445 7.94 -6.10 0.88
C MET A 445 6.42 -5.98 0.81
N HIS A 446 5.95 -4.74 0.66
CA HIS A 446 4.57 -4.47 0.33
C HIS A 446 4.40 -4.47 -1.20
N LEU A 447 3.48 -5.29 -1.70
CA LEU A 447 3.13 -5.34 -3.11
C LEU A 447 1.77 -4.68 -3.32
N GLU A 448 1.74 -3.71 -4.21
CA GLU A 448 0.53 -3.13 -4.79
C GLU A 448 0.29 -3.76 -6.17
N PRO A 449 -0.92 -3.64 -6.75
CA PRO A 449 -1.20 -4.16 -8.09
C PRO A 449 -0.20 -3.68 -9.16
N ASP A 450 0.38 -2.51 -8.96
CA ASP A 450 1.33 -1.89 -9.88
C ASP A 450 2.81 -2.19 -9.56
N GLY A 451 3.08 -2.95 -8.50
CA GLY A 451 4.43 -3.39 -8.11
C GLY A 451 4.80 -3.11 -6.66
N PRO A 452 6.10 -3.12 -6.32
CA PRO A 452 6.55 -2.84 -4.97
C PRO A 452 6.17 -1.44 -4.51
N ALA A 453 5.63 -1.32 -3.30
CA ALA A 453 5.21 -0.07 -2.68
C ALA A 453 5.92 0.20 -1.33
N GLY A 454 7.08 -0.42 -1.11
CA GLY A 454 7.87 -0.27 0.10
C GLY A 454 7.90 -1.52 0.98
N VAL A 455 8.04 -1.34 2.27
CA VAL A 455 7.99 -2.42 3.26
C VAL A 455 6.88 -2.18 4.26
N LYS A 456 6.29 -3.25 4.75
CA LYS A 456 5.33 -3.21 5.87
C LYS A 456 5.64 -4.30 6.90
N ALA A 457 5.15 -4.12 8.12
CA ALA A 457 5.15 -5.18 9.10
C ALA A 457 4.26 -6.34 8.61
N ILE A 458 4.73 -7.58 8.76
CA ILE A 458 3.94 -8.75 8.41
C ILE A 458 2.83 -8.96 9.44
N GLY A 459 1.66 -9.38 8.98
CA GLY A 459 0.55 -9.72 9.85
C GLY A 459 0.68 -11.10 10.50
N PRO A 460 -0.33 -11.54 11.25
CA PRO A 460 -0.29 -12.83 11.94
C PRO A 460 -0.71 -14.01 11.06
N GLY A 461 -1.41 -13.78 9.95
CA GLY A 461 -2.10 -14.83 9.17
C GLY A 461 -1.22 -15.82 8.44
N ILE A 462 -1.87 -16.81 7.82
CA ILE A 462 -1.17 -17.86 7.07
C ILE A 462 -0.74 -17.37 5.70
N MET A 463 -1.61 -16.65 4.99
CA MET A 463 -1.36 -16.31 3.58
C MET A 463 -0.18 -15.36 3.40
N ASN A 464 -0.22 -14.21 4.06
CA ASN A 464 0.75 -13.12 3.89
C ASN A 464 1.45 -12.73 5.19
N GLY A 465 1.43 -13.59 6.21
CA GLY A 465 1.92 -13.24 7.54
C GLY A 465 2.83 -14.27 8.18
N ALA A 466 3.13 -14.02 9.45
CA ALA A 466 4.00 -14.85 10.26
C ALA A 466 3.52 -16.31 10.38
N GLY A 467 2.20 -16.54 10.37
CA GLY A 467 1.62 -17.88 10.48
C GLY A 467 2.08 -18.82 9.38
N GLY A 468 2.10 -18.39 8.13
CA GLY A 468 2.58 -19.20 7.01
C GLY A 468 4.08 -19.47 7.07
N ILE A 469 4.86 -18.48 7.48
CA ILE A 469 6.31 -18.62 7.65
C ILE A 469 6.61 -19.63 8.76
N ILE A 470 5.89 -19.56 9.89
CA ILE A 470 6.03 -20.50 11.02
C ILE A 470 5.72 -21.93 10.59
N LEU A 471 4.64 -22.12 9.81
CA LEU A 471 4.28 -23.44 9.31
C LEU A 471 5.39 -24.04 8.44
N SER A 472 5.98 -23.27 7.54
CA SER A 472 7.10 -23.73 6.71
C SER A 472 8.36 -24.02 7.52
N LEU A 473 8.70 -23.16 8.49
CA LEU A 473 9.84 -23.37 9.38
C LEU A 473 9.64 -24.59 10.30
N SER A 474 8.39 -24.95 10.58
CA SER A 474 8.09 -26.09 11.47
C SER A 474 8.57 -27.42 10.89
N ASP A 475 8.68 -27.55 9.58
CA ASP A 475 9.19 -28.75 8.94
C ASP A 475 10.72 -28.90 9.11
N LEU A 476 11.42 -27.87 9.58
CA LEU A 476 12.87 -27.69 9.55
C LEU A 476 13.55 -27.48 10.92
N GLU A 477 12.79 -27.63 12.01
CA GLU A 477 13.30 -27.61 13.39
C GLU A 477 13.96 -26.29 13.87
N HIS A 478 13.63 -25.15 13.29
CA HIS A 478 14.10 -23.83 13.73
C HIS A 478 13.36 -23.31 14.97
N HIS A 479 13.60 -23.94 16.13
CA HIS A 479 12.87 -23.68 17.38
C HIS A 479 12.87 -22.22 17.84
N ASP A 480 14.04 -21.56 17.82
CA ASP A 480 14.19 -20.18 18.32
C ASP A 480 13.43 -19.18 17.44
N LEU A 481 13.57 -19.31 16.12
CA LEU A 481 12.89 -18.44 15.17
C LEU A 481 11.38 -18.64 15.18
N ILE A 482 10.92 -19.90 15.33
CA ILE A 482 9.49 -20.20 15.52
C ILE A 482 8.97 -19.56 16.81
N ASN A 483 9.73 -19.58 17.90
CA ASN A 483 9.34 -18.96 19.16
C ASN A 483 9.24 -17.43 19.03
N ASP A 484 10.18 -16.78 18.36
CA ASP A 484 10.18 -15.35 18.14
C ASP A 484 9.01 -14.91 17.24
N LEU A 485 8.80 -15.61 16.13
CA LEU A 485 7.68 -15.36 15.24
C LEU A 485 6.33 -15.65 15.91
N ALA A 486 6.24 -16.67 16.76
CA ALA A 486 5.03 -17.00 17.50
C ALA A 486 4.69 -15.88 18.51
N LYS A 487 5.67 -15.41 19.26
CA LYS A 487 5.49 -14.25 20.16
C LYS A 487 5.07 -13.01 19.37
N TYR A 488 5.74 -12.73 18.26
CA TYR A 488 5.38 -11.62 17.40
C TYR A 488 3.93 -11.72 16.88
N ALA A 489 3.55 -12.85 16.29
CA ALA A 489 2.22 -13.04 15.72
C ALA A 489 1.09 -12.88 16.75
N LEU A 490 1.33 -13.30 18.00
CA LEU A 490 0.35 -13.25 19.09
C LEU A 490 0.41 -11.96 19.93
N THR A 491 1.30 -11.03 19.63
CA THR A 491 1.42 -9.74 20.33
C THR A 491 1.44 -8.58 19.36
N THR A 492 2.60 -8.18 18.91
CA THR A 492 2.80 -7.02 18.02
C THR A 492 2.09 -7.21 16.68
N GLY A 493 2.20 -8.39 16.08
CA GLY A 493 1.58 -8.72 14.79
C GLY A 493 0.06 -8.76 14.82
N LEU A 494 -0.59 -8.97 15.99
CA LEU A 494 -2.06 -8.99 16.11
C LEU A 494 -2.73 -7.70 15.63
N ASN A 495 -2.04 -6.57 15.73
CA ASN A 495 -2.57 -5.28 15.35
C ASN A 495 -2.24 -4.89 13.90
N VAL A 496 -1.41 -5.68 13.22
CA VAL A 496 -1.09 -5.45 11.80
C VAL A 496 -2.28 -5.87 10.94
N ARG A 497 -2.71 -4.98 10.05
CA ARG A 497 -3.81 -5.24 9.14
C ARG A 497 -3.31 -6.02 7.92
N GLU A 498 -3.94 -7.14 7.66
CA GLU A 498 -3.71 -7.96 6.46
C GLU A 498 -4.89 -7.78 5.50
N ASP A 499 -4.76 -6.94 4.50
CA ASP A 499 -5.75 -6.70 3.43
C ASP A 499 -7.23 -6.70 3.89
N GLY A 500 -7.43 -6.31 5.16
CA GLY A 500 -8.74 -6.28 5.81
C GLY A 500 -9.34 -7.64 6.16
N GLY A 501 -8.61 -8.75 5.92
CA GLY A 501 -9.10 -10.11 6.16
C GLY A 501 -9.09 -10.54 7.63
N TYR A 502 -10.01 -11.44 7.99
CA TYR A 502 -10.12 -12.06 9.32
C TYR A 502 -10.55 -13.53 9.24
N GLY A 503 -10.47 -14.14 8.05
CA GLY A 503 -10.92 -15.49 7.73
C GLY A 503 -9.90 -16.58 8.01
N LEU A 504 -9.94 -17.65 7.18
CA LEU A 504 -9.08 -18.83 7.38
C LEU A 504 -7.59 -18.52 7.20
N PHE A 505 -7.26 -17.62 6.25
CA PHE A 505 -5.88 -17.38 5.86
C PHE A 505 -5.35 -16.01 6.28
N PHE A 506 -6.18 -15.13 6.81
CA PHE A 506 -5.85 -13.78 7.21
C PHE A 506 -6.29 -13.48 8.63
N GLY A 507 -5.56 -12.58 9.27
CA GLY A 507 -5.91 -12.01 10.56
C GLY A 507 -5.54 -12.84 11.78
N PRO A 508 -5.97 -12.40 12.97
CA PRO A 508 -5.52 -12.94 14.26
C PRO A 508 -5.81 -14.42 14.47
N LEU A 509 -7.01 -14.89 14.10
CA LEU A 509 -7.37 -16.32 14.28
C LEU A 509 -6.58 -17.23 13.33
N SER A 510 -6.24 -16.76 12.13
CA SER A 510 -5.41 -17.50 11.18
C SER A 510 -4.00 -17.72 11.74
N GLY A 511 -3.39 -16.68 12.33
CA GLY A 511 -2.10 -16.80 13.02
C GLY A 511 -2.16 -17.75 14.24
N PHE A 512 -3.23 -17.68 15.01
CA PHE A 512 -3.45 -18.58 16.12
C PHE A 512 -3.64 -20.04 15.66
N LEU A 513 -4.36 -20.25 14.55
CA LEU A 513 -4.55 -21.56 13.93
C LEU A 513 -3.21 -22.17 13.52
N SER A 514 -2.35 -21.41 12.83
CA SER A 514 -1.05 -21.92 12.38
C SER A 514 -0.21 -22.49 13.53
N LEU A 515 -0.15 -21.77 14.63
CA LEU A 515 0.55 -22.21 15.84
C LEU A 515 -0.12 -23.42 16.49
N SER A 516 -1.44 -23.46 16.49
CA SER A 516 -2.22 -24.58 17.03
C SER A 516 -2.01 -25.88 16.25
N LEU A 517 -1.85 -25.80 14.92
CA LEU A 517 -1.59 -26.96 14.06
C LEU A 517 -0.25 -27.65 14.39
N ILE A 518 0.76 -26.88 14.78
CA ILE A 518 2.09 -27.41 15.11
C ILE A 518 2.33 -27.58 16.61
N ALA A 519 1.35 -27.27 17.47
CA ALA A 519 1.50 -27.32 18.93
C ALA A 519 1.71 -28.75 19.49
N GLN A 520 1.44 -29.80 18.70
CA GLN A 520 1.81 -31.18 19.07
C GLN A 520 3.31 -31.42 18.90
N LYS A 521 3.91 -30.92 17.82
CA LYS A 521 5.34 -30.99 17.53
C LYS A 521 6.15 -30.07 18.46
N TYR A 522 5.59 -28.91 18.82
CA TYR A 522 6.21 -27.89 19.67
C TYR A 522 5.38 -27.62 20.94
N PRO A 523 5.48 -28.48 22.00
CA PRO A 523 4.60 -28.39 23.18
C PRO A 523 4.62 -27.07 23.92
N PHE A 524 5.72 -26.29 23.86
CA PHE A 524 5.84 -24.96 24.47
C PHE A 524 4.80 -23.97 23.90
N LEU A 525 4.38 -24.15 22.66
CA LEU A 525 3.36 -23.30 22.03
C LEU A 525 2.01 -23.41 22.73
N LYS A 526 1.66 -24.54 23.34
CA LYS A 526 0.39 -24.69 24.08
C LYS A 526 0.28 -23.67 25.22
N THR A 527 1.36 -23.44 25.95
CA THR A 527 1.41 -22.42 27.01
C THR A 527 1.27 -21.01 26.45
N ILE A 528 2.00 -20.70 25.39
CA ILE A 528 1.93 -19.39 24.73
C ILE A 528 0.50 -19.15 24.21
N LEU A 529 -0.09 -20.11 23.51
CA LEU A 529 -1.44 -20.00 22.95
C LEU A 529 -2.50 -19.79 24.05
N ASN A 530 -2.44 -20.54 25.16
CA ASN A 530 -3.36 -20.36 26.26
C ASN A 530 -3.27 -18.95 26.88
N ASN A 531 -2.07 -18.40 27.02
CA ASN A 531 -1.85 -17.06 27.58
C ASN A 531 -2.35 -15.95 26.65
N HIS A 532 -2.29 -16.16 25.33
CA HIS A 532 -2.64 -15.13 24.33
C HIS A 532 -4.03 -15.29 23.71
N LEU A 533 -4.77 -16.35 24.03
CA LEU A 533 -6.11 -16.58 23.49
C LEU A 533 -7.08 -15.40 23.72
N PRO A 534 -7.18 -14.80 24.92
CA PRO A 534 -8.08 -13.66 25.13
C PRO A 534 -7.78 -12.49 24.20
N ASN A 535 -6.50 -12.11 24.10
CA ASN A 535 -6.06 -10.99 23.26
C ASN A 535 -6.31 -11.27 21.77
N THR A 536 -6.07 -12.51 21.33
CA THR A 536 -6.34 -12.93 19.95
C THR A 536 -7.83 -12.83 19.61
N LEU A 537 -8.71 -13.27 20.50
CA LEU A 537 -10.15 -13.19 20.30
C LEU A 537 -10.66 -11.75 20.33
N GLU A 538 -10.06 -10.89 21.17
CA GLU A 538 -10.37 -9.45 21.17
C GLU A 538 -9.95 -8.77 19.86
N ALA A 539 -8.72 -9.02 19.41
CA ALA A 539 -8.21 -8.51 18.13
C ALA A 539 -9.08 -8.97 16.96
N HIS A 540 -9.43 -10.26 16.92
CA HIS A 540 -10.37 -10.82 15.94
C HIS A 540 -11.71 -10.10 15.97
N ALA A 541 -12.30 -9.91 17.14
CA ALA A 541 -13.60 -9.24 17.28
C ALA A 541 -13.57 -7.78 16.80
N LYS A 542 -12.46 -7.06 16.97
CA LYS A 542 -12.27 -5.71 16.44
C LYS A 542 -12.31 -5.71 14.90
N VAL A 543 -11.53 -6.58 14.26
CA VAL A 543 -11.49 -6.68 12.80
C VAL A 543 -12.83 -7.16 12.24
N SER A 544 -13.43 -8.19 12.84
CA SER A 544 -14.69 -8.77 12.40
C SER A 544 -15.89 -7.81 12.47
N ARG A 545 -15.90 -6.82 13.39
CA ARG A 545 -16.93 -5.79 13.47
C ARG A 545 -16.86 -4.78 12.34
N SER A 546 -15.66 -4.42 11.92
CA SER A 546 -15.41 -3.40 10.89
C SER A 546 -15.44 -3.98 9.48
N ASN A 547 -15.40 -5.30 9.34
CA ASN A 547 -15.21 -5.97 8.06
C ASN A 547 -16.50 -6.65 7.57
N ARG A 548 -16.73 -6.58 6.25
CA ARG A 548 -17.91 -7.13 5.58
C ARG A 548 -17.61 -8.38 4.74
N PHE A 549 -16.40 -8.90 4.78
CA PHE A 549 -16.05 -10.12 4.04
C PHE A 549 -16.80 -11.33 4.61
N SER A 550 -17.37 -12.14 3.71
CA SER A 550 -18.16 -13.31 4.08
C SER A 550 -17.51 -14.62 3.64
N ASP A 551 -16.45 -14.55 2.86
CA ASP A 551 -15.79 -15.70 2.23
C ASP A 551 -14.95 -16.56 3.20
N LEU A 552 -14.38 -17.63 2.67
CA LEU A 552 -13.53 -18.54 3.42
C LEU A 552 -12.20 -17.90 3.78
N SER A 553 -11.58 -17.21 2.82
CA SER A 553 -10.22 -16.69 2.93
C SER A 553 -10.14 -15.49 3.87
N HIS A 554 -10.91 -14.44 3.60
CA HIS A 554 -10.83 -13.14 4.28
C HIS A 554 -11.89 -12.96 5.36
N GLY A 555 -12.92 -13.81 5.42
CA GLY A 555 -14.12 -13.47 6.14
C GLY A 555 -14.71 -14.54 7.05
N PHE A 556 -15.97 -14.38 7.23
CA PHE A 556 -16.84 -15.03 8.18
C PHE A 556 -16.77 -16.58 8.17
N ILE A 557 -16.78 -17.23 6.96
CA ILE A 557 -16.76 -18.70 6.87
C ILE A 557 -15.47 -19.25 7.49
N GLY A 558 -14.32 -18.64 7.16
CA GLY A 558 -13.03 -19.04 7.71
C GLY A 558 -12.98 -18.89 9.23
N SER A 559 -13.54 -17.82 9.77
CA SER A 559 -13.63 -17.59 11.22
C SER A 559 -14.42 -18.66 11.94
N ILE A 560 -15.61 -19.03 11.42
CA ILE A 560 -16.42 -20.11 12.01
C ILE A 560 -15.66 -21.44 12.03
N LEU A 561 -14.99 -21.78 10.92
CA LEU A 561 -14.21 -23.00 10.83
C LEU A 561 -13.09 -23.05 11.87
N ILE A 562 -12.32 -21.96 12.01
CA ILE A 562 -11.24 -21.89 13.01
C ILE A 562 -11.82 -22.03 14.43
N LEU A 563 -12.88 -21.28 14.75
CA LEU A 563 -13.48 -21.33 16.09
C LEU A 563 -14.05 -22.72 16.42
N ASN A 564 -14.67 -23.40 15.45
CA ASN A 564 -15.10 -24.78 15.61
C ASN A 564 -13.92 -25.75 15.81
N TYR A 565 -12.80 -25.55 15.09
CA TYR A 565 -11.57 -26.32 15.31
C TYR A 565 -11.02 -26.07 16.72
N LEU A 566 -10.88 -24.81 17.16
CA LEU A 566 -10.37 -24.48 18.50
C LEU A 566 -11.24 -25.01 19.61
N LYS A 567 -12.56 -25.02 19.45
CA LYS A 567 -13.50 -25.63 20.38
C LYS A 567 -13.24 -27.12 20.60
N ARG A 568 -12.71 -27.86 19.61
CA ARG A 568 -12.37 -29.27 19.72
C ARG A 568 -11.02 -29.52 20.39
N GLN A 569 -10.18 -28.51 20.58
CA GLN A 569 -8.84 -28.66 21.17
C GLN A 569 -8.90 -28.78 22.68
N LYS A 570 -8.90 -30.00 23.21
CA LYS A 570 -9.03 -30.31 24.66
C LYS A 570 -7.92 -29.69 25.53
N TRP A 571 -6.76 -29.37 24.95
CA TRP A 571 -5.63 -28.74 25.65
C TRP A 571 -5.80 -27.24 25.83
N LEU A 572 -6.75 -26.60 25.15
CA LEU A 572 -6.99 -25.16 25.21
C LEU A 572 -7.88 -24.84 26.42
N SER A 573 -7.39 -24.04 27.35
CA SER A 573 -8.07 -23.77 28.63
C SER A 573 -9.22 -22.75 28.51
N GLY A 574 -9.26 -21.93 27.47
CA GLY A 574 -10.26 -20.87 27.28
C GLY A 574 -11.48 -21.26 26.45
N GLN A 575 -12.00 -22.47 26.61
CA GLN A 575 -13.11 -22.99 25.79
C GLN A 575 -14.37 -22.11 25.84
N ASP A 576 -14.69 -21.53 27.00
CA ASP A 576 -15.85 -20.65 27.15
C ASP A 576 -15.70 -19.37 26.30
N LEU A 577 -14.48 -18.84 26.20
CA LEU A 577 -14.20 -17.67 25.36
C LEU A 577 -14.35 -18.01 23.87
N VAL A 578 -13.86 -19.17 23.45
CA VAL A 578 -14.04 -19.68 22.08
C VAL A 578 -15.53 -19.86 21.77
N CYS A 579 -16.31 -20.45 22.68
CA CYS A 579 -17.74 -20.64 22.51
C CYS A 579 -18.49 -19.30 22.40
N LYS A 580 -18.12 -18.28 23.19
CA LYS A 580 -18.69 -16.91 23.09
C LYS A 580 -18.36 -16.26 21.75
N ALA A 581 -17.10 -16.35 21.30
CA ALA A 581 -16.69 -15.82 20.00
C ALA A 581 -17.45 -16.51 18.85
N LEU A 582 -17.58 -17.83 18.89
CA LEU A 582 -18.34 -18.61 17.91
C LEU A 582 -19.83 -18.21 17.89
N ALA A 583 -20.45 -18.03 19.05
CA ALA A 583 -21.83 -17.56 19.14
C ALA A 583 -22.01 -16.16 18.51
N SER A 584 -21.05 -15.25 18.73
CA SER A 584 -21.05 -13.94 18.12
C SER A 584 -20.94 -14.00 16.58
N GLU A 585 -20.05 -14.86 16.05
CA GLU A 585 -19.94 -15.02 14.60
C GLU A 585 -21.21 -15.66 14.01
N ARG A 586 -21.83 -16.64 14.67
CA ARG A 586 -23.08 -17.26 14.24
C ARG A 586 -24.26 -16.26 14.08
N GLN A 587 -24.28 -15.18 14.84
CA GLN A 587 -25.29 -14.12 14.68
C GLN A 587 -25.22 -13.45 13.30
N LYS A 588 -24.07 -13.49 12.64
CA LYS A 588 -23.87 -12.90 11.31
C LYS A 588 -24.13 -13.89 10.16
N LEU A 589 -24.40 -15.18 10.47
CA LEU A 589 -24.47 -16.26 9.49
C LEU A 589 -25.42 -15.95 8.35
N ARG A 590 -26.68 -15.63 8.65
CA ARG A 590 -27.70 -15.36 7.64
C ARG A 590 -27.30 -14.20 6.71
N SER A 591 -26.97 -13.06 7.28
CA SER A 591 -26.63 -11.86 6.49
C SER A 591 -25.35 -12.04 5.67
N SER A 592 -24.43 -12.88 6.13
CA SER A 592 -23.19 -13.23 5.39
C SER A 592 -23.50 -14.13 4.20
N ILE A 593 -24.36 -15.13 4.38
CA ILE A 593 -24.80 -16.01 3.28
C ILE A 593 -25.59 -15.21 2.25
N GLU A 594 -26.53 -14.38 2.66
CA GLU A 594 -27.31 -13.55 1.75
C GLU A 594 -26.42 -12.62 0.91
N ARG A 595 -25.37 -12.06 1.48
CA ARG A 595 -24.36 -11.28 0.73
C ARG A 595 -23.60 -12.15 -0.27
N MET A 596 -23.13 -13.34 0.15
CA MET A 596 -22.43 -14.26 -0.78
C MET A 596 -23.29 -14.66 -1.97
N LEU A 597 -24.58 -14.87 -1.75
CA LEU A 597 -25.52 -15.18 -2.83
C LEU A 597 -25.61 -14.06 -3.89
N GLN A 598 -25.32 -12.80 -3.50
CA GLN A 598 -25.31 -11.64 -4.40
C GLN A 598 -23.97 -11.47 -5.13
N LEU A 599 -22.87 -12.00 -4.57
CA LEU A 599 -21.53 -11.86 -5.17
C LEU A 599 -21.41 -12.65 -6.47
N ARG A 600 -20.55 -12.16 -7.38
CA ARG A 600 -20.23 -12.84 -8.65
C ARG A 600 -19.00 -13.76 -8.55
N PHE A 601 -18.33 -13.76 -7.41
CA PHE A 601 -17.14 -14.59 -7.21
C PHE A 601 -17.49 -16.08 -7.21
N LYS A 602 -16.56 -16.89 -7.71
CA LYS A 602 -16.61 -18.35 -7.79
C LYS A 602 -15.39 -18.93 -7.08
N GLY A 603 -15.40 -20.24 -6.84
CA GLY A 603 -14.27 -20.97 -6.25
C GLY A 603 -14.26 -21.01 -4.73
N VAL A 604 -13.33 -21.80 -4.18
CA VAL A 604 -13.33 -22.15 -2.75
C VAL A 604 -13.00 -20.96 -1.84
N LEU A 605 -12.17 -20.02 -2.30
CA LEU A 605 -11.74 -18.95 -1.41
C LEU A 605 -12.77 -17.83 -1.28
N HIS A 606 -13.43 -17.47 -2.37
CA HIS A 606 -14.24 -16.25 -2.43
C HIS A 606 -15.71 -16.49 -2.82
N GLY A 607 -16.03 -17.70 -3.31
CA GLY A 607 -17.36 -18.06 -3.80
C GLY A 607 -18.24 -18.78 -2.78
N CYS A 608 -19.51 -18.95 -3.15
CA CYS A 608 -20.49 -19.76 -2.40
C CYS A 608 -20.09 -21.24 -2.29
N GLU A 609 -19.16 -21.67 -3.13
CA GLU A 609 -18.65 -23.04 -3.15
C GLU A 609 -17.96 -23.44 -1.85
N SER A 610 -17.49 -22.48 -1.05
CA SER A 610 -16.93 -22.70 0.28
C SER A 610 -17.97 -23.03 1.35
N LEU A 611 -19.25 -22.77 1.11
CA LEU A 611 -20.32 -22.99 2.10
C LEU A 611 -20.50 -24.45 2.49
N CYS A 612 -20.03 -25.43 1.66
CA CYS A 612 -20.04 -26.83 2.04
C CYS A 612 -19.24 -27.12 3.32
N PHE A 613 -18.25 -26.32 3.66
CA PHE A 613 -17.44 -26.51 4.87
C PHE A 613 -18.17 -26.15 6.17
N ILE A 614 -19.23 -25.35 6.08
CA ILE A 614 -20.07 -24.94 7.22
C ILE A 614 -21.53 -25.39 7.04
N TRP A 615 -21.76 -26.45 6.24
CA TRP A 615 -23.12 -26.86 5.88
C TRP A 615 -23.97 -27.22 7.10
N ASP A 616 -23.44 -27.88 8.09
CA ASP A 616 -24.16 -28.22 9.34
C ASP A 616 -24.67 -26.97 10.08
N GLU A 617 -23.87 -25.89 10.04
CA GLU A 617 -24.29 -24.59 10.59
C GLU A 617 -25.45 -23.97 9.79
N ILE A 618 -25.44 -24.17 8.46
CA ILE A 618 -26.49 -23.69 7.54
C ILE A 618 -27.79 -24.46 7.79
N GLU A 619 -27.72 -25.80 7.81
CA GLU A 619 -28.88 -26.68 8.05
C GLU A 619 -29.51 -26.37 9.41
N THR A 620 -28.70 -26.06 10.42
CA THR A 620 -29.18 -25.77 11.77
C THR A 620 -29.83 -24.37 11.88
N ASN A 621 -29.24 -23.35 11.25
CA ASN A 621 -29.58 -21.96 11.53
C ASN A 621 -30.22 -21.20 10.35
N CYS A 622 -30.07 -21.70 9.09
CA CYS A 622 -30.45 -21.01 7.86
C CYS A 622 -31.00 -21.98 6.79
N ARG A 623 -31.67 -23.05 7.18
CA ARG A 623 -32.16 -24.11 6.30
C ARG A 623 -33.02 -23.61 5.12
N ASP A 624 -33.75 -22.52 5.32
CA ASP A 624 -34.56 -21.88 4.29
C ASP A 624 -33.72 -21.27 3.14
N LEU A 625 -32.41 -21.11 3.31
CA LEU A 625 -31.48 -20.64 2.27
C LEU A 625 -30.81 -21.77 1.49
N SER A 626 -30.95 -23.04 1.93
CA SER A 626 -30.26 -24.21 1.35
C SER A 626 -30.48 -24.34 -0.16
N ASP A 627 -31.72 -24.25 -0.62
CA ASP A 627 -32.04 -24.38 -2.05
C ASP A 627 -31.42 -23.26 -2.89
N LYS A 628 -31.40 -22.01 -2.38
CA LYS A 628 -30.78 -20.87 -3.05
C LYS A 628 -29.26 -21.04 -3.15
N ILE A 629 -28.64 -21.59 -2.11
CA ILE A 629 -27.20 -21.88 -2.09
C ILE A 629 -26.88 -22.95 -3.14
N ILE A 630 -27.62 -24.08 -3.13
CA ILE A 630 -27.44 -25.16 -4.10
C ILE A 630 -27.56 -24.66 -5.54
N GLU A 631 -28.59 -23.87 -5.83
CA GLU A 631 -28.77 -23.31 -7.17
C GLU A 631 -27.65 -22.33 -7.56
N LYS A 632 -27.16 -21.51 -6.62
CA LYS A 632 -26.04 -20.58 -6.86
C LYS A 632 -24.74 -21.35 -7.14
N VAL A 633 -24.44 -22.38 -6.34
CA VAL A 633 -23.26 -23.25 -6.50
C VAL A 633 -23.34 -24.01 -7.84
N ARG A 634 -24.49 -24.52 -8.20
CA ARG A 634 -24.70 -25.16 -9.51
C ARG A 634 -24.32 -24.26 -10.67
N LYS A 635 -24.80 -23.00 -10.65
CA LYS A 635 -24.43 -21.99 -11.65
C LYS A 635 -22.96 -21.68 -11.64
N GLY A 636 -22.34 -21.62 -10.45
CA GLY A 636 -20.90 -21.40 -10.26
C GLY A 636 -20.07 -22.51 -10.91
N ILE A 637 -20.39 -23.78 -10.63
CA ILE A 637 -19.70 -24.95 -11.18
C ILE A 637 -19.82 -24.96 -12.72
N ILE A 638 -21.03 -24.79 -13.27
CA ILE A 638 -21.26 -24.75 -14.72
C ILE A 638 -20.47 -23.59 -15.36
N GLY A 639 -20.48 -22.41 -14.74
CA GLY A 639 -19.75 -21.26 -15.22
C GLY A 639 -18.23 -21.46 -15.20
N ALA A 640 -17.69 -21.99 -14.13
CA ALA A 640 -16.25 -22.29 -14.01
C ALA A 640 -15.81 -23.36 -15.04
N SER A 641 -16.64 -24.37 -15.28
CA SER A 641 -16.39 -25.40 -16.29
C SER A 641 -16.34 -24.83 -17.71
N LYS A 642 -17.17 -23.83 -18.02
CA LYS A 642 -17.17 -23.17 -19.35
C LYS A 642 -15.96 -22.26 -19.55
N GLU A 643 -15.53 -21.59 -18.51
CA GLU A 643 -14.41 -20.64 -18.56
C GLU A 643 -13.04 -21.36 -18.58
N CYS A 644 -13.01 -22.66 -18.24
CA CYS A 644 -11.79 -23.48 -18.11
C CYS A 644 -10.68 -22.79 -17.28
N SER A 645 -11.07 -21.98 -16.29
CA SER A 645 -10.11 -21.28 -15.44
C SER A 645 -9.39 -22.27 -14.53
N THR A 646 -8.06 -22.25 -14.57
CA THR A 646 -7.18 -23.10 -13.77
C THR A 646 -6.83 -22.50 -12.40
N ASN A 647 -7.30 -21.29 -12.11
CA ASN A 647 -7.00 -20.60 -10.88
C ASN A 647 -7.66 -21.26 -9.67
N TRP A 648 -6.87 -21.60 -8.65
CA TRP A 648 -7.39 -22.21 -7.41
C TRP A 648 -8.38 -21.31 -6.66
N CYS A 649 -8.18 -20.01 -6.69
CA CYS A 649 -9.03 -19.07 -5.96
C CYS A 649 -10.43 -18.97 -6.56
N ASN A 650 -10.53 -18.89 -7.91
CA ASN A 650 -11.75 -18.56 -8.63
C ASN A 650 -12.10 -19.57 -9.75
N GLY A 651 -11.24 -20.56 -9.99
CA GLY A 651 -11.40 -21.55 -11.09
C GLY A 651 -12.02 -22.85 -10.64
N ILE A 652 -12.19 -23.76 -11.62
CA ILE A 652 -12.77 -25.10 -11.40
C ILE A 652 -11.92 -25.94 -10.45
N ILE A 653 -10.60 -25.82 -10.53
CA ILE A 653 -9.63 -26.57 -9.69
C ILE A 653 -9.83 -26.28 -8.19
N GLY A 654 -10.25 -25.07 -7.83
CA GLY A 654 -10.50 -24.68 -6.46
C GLY A 654 -11.88 -25.04 -5.91
N ILE A 655 -12.78 -25.59 -6.72
CA ILE A 655 -14.12 -25.94 -6.22
C ILE A 655 -14.07 -27.28 -5.49
N PRO A 656 -14.62 -27.41 -4.26
CA PRO A 656 -14.66 -28.67 -3.53
C PRO A 656 -15.72 -29.63 -4.09
N LEU A 657 -15.52 -30.05 -5.33
CA LEU A 657 -16.49 -30.85 -6.11
C LEU A 657 -16.91 -32.13 -5.42
N LYS A 658 -15.98 -32.84 -4.74
CA LYS A 658 -16.28 -34.08 -4.02
C LYS A 658 -17.29 -33.86 -2.89
N LYS A 659 -17.17 -32.76 -2.15
CA LYS A 659 -18.12 -32.41 -1.07
C LYS A 659 -19.49 -32.04 -1.65
N TRP A 660 -19.52 -31.26 -2.74
CA TRP A 660 -20.76 -30.90 -3.38
C TRP A 660 -21.43 -32.07 -4.12
N ALA A 661 -20.69 -33.08 -4.56
CA ALA A 661 -21.24 -34.30 -5.16
C ALA A 661 -22.06 -35.16 -4.17
N GLU A 662 -21.92 -34.98 -2.86
CA GLU A 662 -22.74 -35.61 -1.85
C GLU A 662 -24.21 -35.14 -1.89
N PHE A 663 -24.46 -33.98 -2.50
CA PHE A 663 -25.81 -33.43 -2.69
C PHE A 663 -26.44 -33.97 -3.99
N PRO A 664 -27.58 -34.68 -3.92
CA PRO A 664 -28.19 -35.33 -5.09
C PRO A 664 -28.45 -34.36 -6.25
N GLN A 665 -28.80 -33.09 -5.94
CA GLN A 665 -29.11 -32.06 -6.92
C GLN A 665 -27.86 -31.57 -7.69
N LEU A 666 -26.66 -31.80 -7.20
CA LEU A 666 -25.38 -31.35 -7.76
C LEU A 666 -24.52 -32.50 -8.28
N ASN A 667 -24.82 -33.75 -7.92
CA ASN A 667 -23.99 -34.91 -8.24
C ASN A 667 -23.60 -34.98 -9.72
N GLY A 668 -24.55 -34.91 -10.63
CA GLY A 668 -24.28 -34.98 -12.07
C GLY A 668 -23.36 -33.86 -12.55
N VAL A 669 -23.63 -32.63 -12.15
CA VAL A 669 -22.81 -31.46 -12.53
C VAL A 669 -21.41 -31.54 -11.95
N CYS A 670 -21.28 -32.02 -10.71
CA CYS A 670 -19.97 -32.22 -10.07
C CYS A 670 -19.17 -33.34 -10.75
N CYS A 671 -19.80 -34.45 -11.16
CA CYS A 671 -19.12 -35.52 -11.87
C CYS A 671 -18.56 -35.05 -13.23
N GLU A 672 -19.35 -34.30 -14.01
CA GLU A 672 -18.90 -33.71 -15.28
C GLU A 672 -17.73 -32.72 -15.04
N ALA A 673 -17.83 -31.88 -14.02
CA ALA A 673 -16.80 -30.92 -13.68
C ALA A 673 -15.51 -31.61 -13.19
N MET A 674 -15.59 -32.73 -12.44
CA MET A 674 -14.41 -33.52 -12.02
C MET A 674 -13.66 -34.12 -13.21
N LEU A 675 -14.37 -34.59 -14.23
CA LEU A 675 -13.75 -35.10 -15.47
C LEU A 675 -13.01 -33.98 -16.22
N LEU A 676 -13.61 -32.80 -16.28
CA LEU A 676 -12.97 -31.62 -16.89
C LEU A 676 -11.77 -31.16 -16.08
N ASP A 677 -11.88 -31.10 -14.76
CA ASP A 677 -10.77 -30.75 -13.84
C ASP A 677 -9.58 -31.70 -14.04
N GLN A 678 -9.82 -33.01 -14.12
CA GLN A 678 -8.76 -33.98 -14.37
C GLN A 678 -8.10 -33.79 -15.74
N LYS A 679 -8.88 -33.47 -16.78
CA LYS A 679 -8.36 -33.18 -18.11
C LYS A 679 -7.48 -31.92 -18.11
N VAL A 680 -7.97 -30.83 -17.51
CA VAL A 680 -7.24 -29.57 -17.39
C VAL A 680 -5.92 -29.75 -16.66
N ARG A 681 -5.91 -30.53 -15.55
CA ARG A 681 -4.68 -30.83 -14.79
C ARG A 681 -3.66 -31.59 -15.61
N ASN A 682 -4.10 -32.53 -16.43
CA ASN A 682 -3.20 -33.33 -17.29
C ASN A 682 -2.61 -32.52 -18.44
N GLU A 683 -3.30 -31.43 -18.85
CA GLU A 683 -2.87 -30.52 -19.92
C GLU A 683 -2.05 -29.33 -19.41
N LEU A 684 -1.94 -29.11 -18.09
CA LEU A 684 -1.14 -28.04 -17.49
C LEU A 684 0.36 -28.37 -17.69
N GLU A 685 0.95 -27.76 -18.72
CA GLU A 685 2.40 -27.77 -18.94
C GLU A 685 3.07 -26.66 -18.08
N PHE A 686 3.99 -27.07 -17.26
CA PHE A 686 4.83 -26.18 -16.46
C PHE A 686 5.95 -25.59 -17.33
N SER A 687 5.84 -24.33 -17.71
CA SER A 687 6.92 -23.62 -18.40
C SER A 687 7.62 -22.65 -17.43
N PRO A 688 8.97 -22.70 -17.34
CA PRO A 688 9.73 -21.73 -16.55
C PRO A 688 9.50 -20.28 -16.96
N SER A 689 9.16 -20.02 -18.23
CA SER A 689 8.79 -18.69 -18.74
C SER A 689 7.48 -18.16 -18.19
N ASN A 690 6.61 -19.03 -17.66
CA ASN A 690 5.36 -18.61 -17.01
C ASN A 690 5.56 -18.21 -15.56
N PHE A 691 6.70 -18.52 -14.95
CA PHE A 691 6.98 -18.18 -13.55
C PHE A 691 7.02 -16.67 -13.30
N GLU A 692 7.46 -15.89 -14.27
CA GLU A 692 7.44 -14.42 -14.21
C GLU A 692 6.02 -13.82 -14.24
N ASN A 693 5.05 -14.56 -14.79
CA ASN A 693 3.64 -14.14 -14.90
C ASN A 693 2.75 -14.73 -13.78
N TRP A 694 3.30 -15.54 -12.87
CA TRP A 694 2.53 -16.29 -11.86
C TRP A 694 2.22 -15.51 -10.59
N PHE A 695 2.74 -14.30 -10.48
CA PHE A 695 2.32 -13.40 -9.41
C PHE A 695 0.98 -12.73 -9.77
N PRO A 696 -0.10 -12.91 -9.00
CA PRO A 696 -0.16 -12.74 -7.55
C PRO A 696 -0.66 -13.94 -6.74
N CYS A 697 -0.86 -15.11 -7.29
CA CYS A 697 -1.38 -16.25 -6.52
C CYS A 697 -0.65 -17.54 -6.91
N HIS A 698 0.11 -18.15 -6.00
CA HIS A 698 0.63 -19.53 -6.16
C HIS A 698 -0.49 -20.58 -6.09
N GLY A 699 -1.74 -20.15 -6.22
CA GLY A 699 -2.92 -21.02 -6.18
C GLY A 699 -2.87 -22.14 -7.22
N GLU A 700 -2.22 -21.93 -8.37
CA GLU A 700 -2.05 -22.99 -9.37
C GLU A 700 -1.04 -24.06 -8.92
N ILE A 701 0.08 -23.67 -8.31
CA ILE A 701 1.06 -24.61 -7.74
C ILE A 701 0.42 -25.40 -6.58
N ILE A 702 -0.29 -24.70 -5.70
CA ILE A 702 -1.01 -25.30 -4.57
C ILE A 702 -2.08 -26.28 -5.06
N ALA A 703 -2.80 -25.94 -6.12
CA ALA A 703 -3.84 -26.78 -6.69
C ALA A 703 -3.28 -28.05 -7.35
N LEU A 704 -2.12 -27.95 -8.01
CA LEU A 704 -1.42 -29.10 -8.58
C LEU A 704 -1.00 -30.10 -7.51
N ASP A 705 -0.56 -29.62 -6.34
CA ASP A 705 -0.14 -30.44 -5.21
C ASP A 705 -1.30 -31.22 -4.57
N SER A 706 -2.47 -30.59 -4.41
CA SER A 706 -3.49 -31.07 -3.48
C SER A 706 -4.42 -32.16 -4.00
N ASN A 707 -4.67 -32.24 -5.29
CA ASN A 707 -5.73 -33.10 -5.84
C ASN A 707 -5.28 -34.03 -6.97
N SER A 708 -4.04 -33.87 -7.44
CA SER A 708 -3.59 -34.57 -8.65
C SER A 708 -3.32 -36.06 -8.43
N GLY A 709 -3.23 -36.52 -7.17
CA GLY A 709 -2.67 -37.84 -6.92
C GLY A 709 -1.23 -37.99 -7.44
N LEU A 710 -0.64 -36.88 -7.91
CA LEU A 710 0.76 -36.81 -8.25
C LEU A 710 1.56 -36.98 -6.97
N GLN A 711 2.35 -38.06 -6.92
CA GLN A 711 3.30 -38.21 -5.84
C GLN A 711 4.22 -36.99 -5.80
N PRO A 712 4.68 -36.52 -4.64
CA PRO A 712 5.63 -35.39 -4.52
C PRO A 712 6.82 -35.49 -5.48
N CYS A 713 7.26 -36.72 -5.81
CA CYS A 713 8.31 -36.99 -6.80
C CYS A 713 7.97 -36.56 -8.24
N GLN A 714 6.71 -36.39 -8.62
CA GLN A 714 6.34 -35.94 -9.97
C GLN A 714 6.39 -34.40 -10.10
N ILE A 715 6.15 -33.66 -9.02
CA ILE A 715 6.37 -32.21 -8.98
C ILE A 715 7.88 -31.92 -9.11
N HIS A 716 8.74 -32.72 -8.48
CA HIS A 716 10.21 -32.63 -8.64
C HIS A 716 10.70 -32.86 -10.08
N SER A 717 9.95 -33.59 -10.90
CA SER A 717 10.31 -33.79 -12.32
C SER A 717 9.88 -32.63 -13.22
N ILE A 718 8.92 -31.82 -12.78
CA ILE A 718 8.40 -30.66 -13.49
C ILE A 718 9.28 -29.42 -13.23
N VAL A 719 9.89 -29.33 -12.04
CA VAL A 719 10.82 -28.24 -11.71
C VAL A 719 12.15 -28.47 -12.42
N PRO A 720 12.68 -27.47 -13.20
CA PRO A 720 13.93 -27.61 -13.93
C PRO A 720 15.09 -28.04 -13.03
N THR A 721 15.95 -28.87 -13.58
CA THR A 721 17.18 -29.35 -12.90
C THR A 721 18.21 -28.24 -12.67
N LYS A 722 18.00 -27.06 -13.22
CA LYS A 722 18.85 -25.87 -13.08
C LYS A 722 18.32 -24.96 -11.94
N SER A 723 19.21 -24.17 -11.37
CA SER A 723 18.87 -23.11 -10.42
C SER A 723 17.81 -22.18 -11.04
N ILE A 724 16.79 -21.85 -10.27
CA ILE A 724 15.79 -20.85 -10.67
C ILE A 724 16.32 -19.50 -10.16
N GLU A 725 16.66 -18.62 -11.08
CA GLU A 725 16.92 -17.22 -10.74
C GLU A 725 15.58 -16.48 -10.66
N ILE A 726 15.26 -15.98 -9.48
CA ILE A 726 14.06 -15.17 -9.28
C ILE A 726 14.49 -13.71 -9.48
N ASN A 727 14.22 -13.18 -10.66
CA ASN A 727 14.53 -11.79 -11.02
C ASN A 727 13.39 -10.82 -10.73
N THR A 728 12.27 -11.31 -10.16
CA THR A 728 11.11 -10.50 -9.81
C THR A 728 11.03 -10.28 -8.31
N PRO A 729 10.47 -9.13 -7.86
CA PRO A 729 10.21 -8.89 -6.45
C PRO A 729 9.35 -10.00 -5.85
N ILE A 730 9.82 -10.64 -4.78
CA ILE A 730 9.09 -11.71 -4.10
C ILE A 730 9.02 -11.45 -2.59
N THR A 731 7.82 -11.59 -2.03
CA THR A 731 7.58 -11.47 -0.58
C THR A 731 8.09 -12.71 0.17
N LEU A 732 8.22 -12.60 1.50
CA LEU A 732 8.48 -13.78 2.36
C LEU A 732 7.23 -14.64 2.56
N SER A 733 6.06 -14.12 2.26
CA SER A 733 4.78 -14.76 2.56
C SER A 733 4.66 -16.19 2.05
N TYR A 734 3.76 -16.98 2.65
CA TYR A 734 3.49 -18.35 2.22
C TYR A 734 2.66 -18.40 0.94
N GLY A 735 1.56 -17.64 0.88
CA GLY A 735 0.60 -17.73 -0.22
C GLY A 735 1.07 -17.10 -1.53
N THR A 736 1.84 -16.01 -1.48
CA THR A 736 2.27 -15.24 -2.65
C THR A 736 3.78 -15.03 -2.69
N GLY A 737 4.57 -15.73 -1.88
CA GLY A 737 5.96 -15.42 -1.68
C GLY A 737 6.90 -16.61 -1.65
N LEU A 738 8.14 -16.29 -1.29
CA LEU A 738 9.30 -17.19 -1.29
C LEU A 738 9.07 -18.44 -0.44
N THR A 739 8.44 -18.28 0.73
CA THR A 739 8.25 -19.39 1.68
C THR A 739 7.34 -20.48 1.11
N GLY A 740 6.27 -20.09 0.40
CA GLY A 740 5.38 -21.06 -0.26
C GLY A 740 6.07 -21.76 -1.43
N VAL A 741 6.83 -21.03 -2.25
CA VAL A 741 7.60 -21.62 -3.36
C VAL A 741 8.59 -22.65 -2.85
N ILE A 742 9.38 -22.30 -1.84
CA ILE A 742 10.36 -23.23 -1.26
C ILE A 742 9.70 -24.46 -0.63
N SER A 743 8.60 -24.27 0.12
CA SER A 743 7.85 -25.40 0.70
C SER A 743 7.37 -26.38 -0.37
N THR A 744 6.85 -25.87 -1.48
CA THR A 744 6.41 -26.70 -2.61
C THR A 744 7.59 -27.40 -3.30
N LEU A 745 8.71 -26.72 -3.50
CA LEU A 745 9.93 -27.31 -4.10
C LEU A 745 10.53 -28.43 -3.25
N LEU A 746 10.36 -28.36 -1.93
CA LEU A 746 10.78 -29.41 -1.00
C LEU A 746 9.82 -30.62 -0.99
N GLY A 747 8.76 -30.59 -1.78
CA GLY A 747 7.76 -31.65 -1.85
C GLY A 747 6.85 -31.71 -0.61
N ASN A 748 6.77 -30.65 0.18
CA ASN A 748 5.90 -30.59 1.32
C ASN A 748 4.45 -30.38 0.87
N GLU A 749 3.51 -31.11 1.46
CA GLU A 749 2.09 -30.88 1.24
C GLU A 749 1.72 -29.46 1.68
N SER A 750 0.92 -28.76 0.85
CA SER A 750 0.54 -27.38 1.09
C SER A 750 -0.10 -27.17 2.47
N TRP A 751 0.49 -26.31 3.29
CA TRP A 751 -0.06 -25.93 4.59
C TRP A 751 -1.43 -25.25 4.51
N LEU A 752 -1.76 -24.58 3.38
CA LEU A 752 -3.09 -24.03 3.17
C LEU A 752 -4.14 -25.13 3.13
N ILE A 753 -3.83 -26.26 2.50
CA ILE A 753 -4.71 -27.42 2.41
C ILE A 753 -4.77 -28.15 3.73
N ARG A 754 -3.62 -28.43 4.37
CA ARG A 754 -3.57 -29.01 5.71
C ARG A 754 -4.39 -28.20 6.72
N ALA A 755 -4.31 -26.85 6.65
CA ALA A 755 -5.11 -25.98 7.50
C ALA A 755 -6.61 -26.16 7.22
N LEU A 756 -7.02 -26.12 5.93
CA LEU A 756 -8.41 -26.30 5.54
C LEU A 756 -8.94 -27.69 5.95
N GLU A 757 -8.20 -28.74 5.69
CA GLU A 757 -8.58 -30.11 6.09
C GLU A 757 -8.70 -30.25 7.61
N SER A 758 -7.76 -29.68 8.36
CA SER A 758 -7.77 -29.76 9.84
C SER A 758 -8.99 -29.07 10.44
N VAL A 759 -9.40 -27.94 9.89
CA VAL A 759 -10.58 -27.20 10.39
C VAL A 759 -11.89 -27.80 9.88
N SER A 760 -11.90 -28.47 8.73
CA SER A 760 -13.09 -29.03 8.08
C SER A 760 -13.41 -30.49 8.48
N LYS A 761 -12.51 -31.18 9.20
CA LYS A 761 -12.79 -32.52 9.75
C LYS A 761 -13.76 -32.38 10.92
N ASN A 762 -14.90 -33.05 10.82
CA ASN A 762 -15.95 -33.08 11.87
C ASN A 762 -15.56 -33.90 13.09
#